data_b0cdef5f0f2414c3250a79e458a1fb35
#
_entry.id   b0cdef5f0f2414c3250a79e458a1fb35
#
_cell.length_a   1.000
_cell.length_b   1.000
_cell.length_c   1.000
_cell.angle_alpha   90.00
_cell.angle_beta   90.00
_cell.angle_gamma   90.00
#
_symmetry.space_group_name_H-M   'P 1'
#
loop_
_entity.id
_entity.type
_entity.pdbx_description
1 polymer ?
#
loop_
_entity_poly.entity_id
_entity_poly.type
_entity_poly.pdbx_seq_one_letter_code
_entity_poly.pdbx_strand_id
1 'polypeptide(L)'
;MGMAEIALALWRGHLRHHPAHPAWPDRDRFVLSNGHGSMLLYGLLHLTGYDLPIEELRRFRQLHSKTPGHPEHGVTPGVETTTGPLGQGLANAVGMALAEWLLACEFNRPGHAIVDHHTYVFVGDGCLMEGISHEASSLAGTWGLGKLIVLYDDNGISIDGETKGWFTDDTPQRFAAYGWRVHPAIDGHDIAAVDAAIVAAKADGAQHGRPQLLCCRTVIGKGAPNKAGTADVHGAALGEKEVAAARAELGWTHPPFVIPEAVSAAWSARARGADLEQAWSQRFAAYRSAHPELAAEFSRRMGGELPSRWKETAAAVVDAAAAKGESVATRKASQQALEALAPSLSELVGGSADLTGSVFTNWSGSKPIARGQPGNYVHFGVREFAMSAIANGLALHGGVIPYVGTFLTFSDYARNAVRMAALMKLRSIFVYTHDSIGLGEDGPTHQAVEHTASLRLIPGLDVWRPCDTTETAAAWVAAIEREHGPTALILTRQNVPFQPRDAAQCADIRRGGYVLADWGPQNGRRVVIIATGSEAALAMGARAALVNDGIDARVVSIPCTSLFERQDSAYRTSVLPPGIPRVAVEAGVTAGWRAYVGAADDPRAAVIGIDTFGESAPAGVLFKHFGFTIDAVVAAAKRVAAA
;
A
#
# COMPACT_ATOMS: atom_id res chain seq x y z
N MET A 1 -11.34 12.60 -24.61
CA MET A 1 -11.78 12.58 -26.04
C MET A 1 -10.86 11.67 -26.84
N GLY A 2 -9.53 11.81 -26.81
CA GLY A 2 -8.59 10.99 -27.59
C GLY A 2 -8.71 9.46 -27.41
N MET A 3 -9.06 8.99 -26.21
CA MET A 3 -9.24 7.55 -25.92
C MET A 3 -10.69 7.04 -26.02
N ALA A 4 -11.61 7.80 -26.62
CA ALA A 4 -13.03 7.43 -26.62
C ALA A 4 -13.30 6.13 -27.38
N GLU A 5 -12.70 5.96 -28.55
CA GLU A 5 -12.87 4.78 -29.39
C GLU A 5 -12.20 3.54 -28.76
N ILE A 6 -11.03 3.72 -28.13
CA ILE A 6 -10.35 2.66 -27.36
C ILE A 6 -11.25 2.19 -26.21
N ALA A 7 -11.83 3.14 -25.48
CA ALA A 7 -12.75 2.84 -24.39
C ALA A 7 -14.04 2.14 -24.90
N LEU A 8 -14.57 2.57 -26.04
CA LEU A 8 -15.74 1.94 -26.65
C LEU A 8 -15.47 0.48 -26.99
N ALA A 9 -14.35 0.19 -27.67
CA ALA A 9 -13.97 -1.17 -28.03
C ALA A 9 -13.85 -2.05 -26.77
N LEU A 10 -13.13 -1.59 -25.75
CA LEU A 10 -12.92 -2.34 -24.52
C LEU A 10 -14.21 -2.54 -23.73
N TRP A 11 -14.89 -1.46 -23.34
CA TRP A 11 -15.98 -1.51 -22.38
C TRP A 11 -17.25 -2.18 -22.93
N ARG A 12 -17.54 -2.02 -24.21
CA ARG A 12 -18.68 -2.68 -24.83
C ARG A 12 -18.35 -4.08 -25.36
N GLY A 13 -17.15 -4.28 -25.89
CA GLY A 13 -16.77 -5.54 -26.53
C GLY A 13 -16.24 -6.59 -25.57
N HIS A 14 -15.37 -6.21 -24.67
CA HIS A 14 -14.51 -7.16 -23.96
C HIS A 14 -14.64 -7.16 -22.44
N LEU A 15 -14.80 -6.01 -21.79
CA LEU A 15 -14.78 -5.90 -20.33
C LEU A 15 -15.95 -6.67 -19.70
N ARG A 16 -15.62 -7.63 -18.83
CA ARG A 16 -16.58 -8.44 -18.06
C ARG A 16 -16.80 -7.77 -16.70
N HIS A 17 -17.92 -7.11 -16.53
CA HIS A 17 -18.25 -6.39 -15.30
C HIS A 17 -19.75 -6.38 -15.06
N HIS A 18 -20.17 -6.21 -13.79
CA HIS A 18 -21.57 -6.10 -13.41
C HIS A 18 -21.80 -4.78 -12.65
N PRO A 19 -22.37 -3.76 -13.28
CA PRO A 19 -22.54 -2.45 -12.64
C PRO A 19 -23.35 -2.45 -11.34
N ALA A 20 -24.31 -3.36 -11.17
CA ALA A 20 -25.08 -3.50 -9.94
C ALA A 20 -24.30 -4.23 -8.82
N HIS A 21 -23.27 -5.01 -9.16
CA HIS A 21 -22.42 -5.72 -8.21
C HIS A 21 -20.93 -5.45 -8.52
N PRO A 22 -20.45 -4.25 -8.26
CA PRO A 22 -19.08 -3.84 -8.59
C PRO A 22 -17.99 -4.62 -7.82
N ALA A 23 -18.38 -5.39 -6.80
CA ALA A 23 -17.49 -6.27 -6.03
C ALA A 23 -17.51 -7.74 -6.48
N TRP A 24 -18.17 -8.08 -7.61
CA TRP A 24 -18.16 -9.44 -8.14
C TRP A 24 -16.72 -9.99 -8.25
N PRO A 25 -16.38 -11.14 -7.63
CA PRO A 25 -14.98 -11.59 -7.52
C PRO A 25 -14.29 -11.83 -8.87
N ASP A 26 -14.98 -12.42 -9.85
CA ASP A 26 -14.42 -12.76 -11.17
C ASP A 26 -14.71 -11.71 -12.26
N ARG A 27 -14.95 -10.45 -11.86
CA ARG A 27 -15.03 -9.33 -12.81
C ARG A 27 -13.64 -9.00 -13.35
N ASP A 28 -13.54 -8.54 -14.58
CA ASP A 28 -12.31 -7.92 -15.07
C ASP A 28 -12.00 -6.65 -14.27
N ARG A 29 -10.72 -6.34 -14.11
CA ARG A 29 -10.26 -5.11 -13.46
C ARG A 29 -9.91 -4.09 -14.53
N PHE A 30 -10.41 -2.87 -14.36
CA PHE A 30 -10.04 -1.75 -15.23
C PHE A 30 -9.33 -0.66 -14.44
N VAL A 31 -8.12 -0.29 -14.86
CA VAL A 31 -7.30 0.74 -14.23
C VAL A 31 -7.04 1.87 -15.21
N LEU A 32 -7.43 3.09 -14.84
CA LEU A 32 -7.04 4.30 -15.55
C LEU A 32 -5.78 4.87 -14.90
N SER A 33 -4.58 4.46 -15.37
CA SER A 33 -3.30 4.88 -14.78
C SER A 33 -2.98 6.35 -15.08
N ASN A 34 -3.42 6.88 -16.22
CA ASN A 34 -3.43 8.30 -16.54
C ASN A 34 -4.65 8.99 -15.90
N GLY A 35 -4.66 9.03 -14.57
CA GLY A 35 -5.82 9.42 -13.74
C GLY A 35 -6.36 10.82 -13.97
N HIS A 36 -5.60 11.72 -14.60
CA HIS A 36 -6.09 13.04 -15.03
C HIS A 36 -7.17 12.94 -16.12
N GLY A 37 -7.30 11.78 -16.80
CA GLY A 37 -8.41 11.46 -17.70
C GLY A 37 -9.68 10.97 -16.98
N SER A 38 -9.84 11.24 -15.70
CA SER A 38 -10.90 10.72 -14.81
C SER A 38 -12.32 10.84 -15.35
N MET A 39 -12.65 11.93 -16.06
CA MET A 39 -13.98 12.11 -16.63
C MET A 39 -14.31 11.07 -17.71
N LEU A 40 -13.33 10.51 -18.42
CA LEU A 40 -13.56 9.36 -19.29
C LEU A 40 -14.11 8.18 -18.48
N LEU A 41 -13.43 7.82 -17.38
CA LEU A 41 -13.86 6.73 -16.51
C LEU A 41 -15.23 6.98 -15.89
N TYR A 42 -15.48 8.19 -15.39
CA TYR A 42 -16.80 8.53 -14.82
C TYR A 42 -17.91 8.48 -15.86
N GLY A 43 -17.65 8.95 -17.09
CA GLY A 43 -18.59 8.81 -18.19
C GLY A 43 -18.91 7.34 -18.52
N LEU A 44 -17.89 6.48 -18.57
CA LEU A 44 -18.04 5.04 -18.80
C LEU A 44 -18.83 4.35 -17.68
N LEU A 45 -18.52 4.66 -16.41
CA LEU A 45 -19.24 4.11 -15.25
C LEU A 45 -20.72 4.52 -15.27
N HIS A 46 -21.00 5.80 -15.55
CA HIS A 46 -22.38 6.29 -15.69
C HIS A 46 -23.11 5.57 -16.82
N LEU A 47 -22.55 5.57 -18.04
CA LEU A 47 -23.17 4.99 -19.22
C LEU A 47 -23.44 3.50 -19.10
N THR A 48 -22.53 2.75 -18.49
CA THR A 48 -22.67 1.31 -18.28
C THR A 48 -23.62 0.95 -17.15
N GLY A 49 -24.01 1.91 -16.31
CA GLY A 49 -25.09 1.77 -15.33
C GLY A 49 -24.66 1.50 -13.90
N TYR A 50 -23.42 1.85 -13.52
CA TYR A 50 -23.02 1.91 -12.12
C TYR A 50 -23.85 2.94 -11.33
N ASP A 51 -23.81 2.89 -10.00
CA ASP A 51 -24.46 3.89 -9.13
C ASP A 51 -23.68 5.23 -9.17
N LEU A 52 -23.67 5.83 -10.33
CA LEU A 52 -23.07 7.13 -10.61
C LEU A 52 -24.04 7.96 -11.48
N PRO A 53 -25.02 8.64 -10.88
CA PRO A 53 -26.01 9.43 -11.62
C PRO A 53 -25.38 10.64 -12.31
N ILE A 54 -26.07 11.18 -13.33
CA ILE A 54 -25.58 12.30 -14.15
C ILE A 54 -25.30 13.55 -13.32
N GLU A 55 -26.02 13.73 -12.22
CA GLU A 55 -25.84 14.84 -11.27
C GLU A 55 -24.46 14.82 -10.63
N GLU A 56 -23.87 13.64 -10.39
CA GLU A 56 -22.51 13.52 -9.89
C GLU A 56 -21.48 13.95 -10.95
N LEU A 57 -21.74 13.68 -12.25
CA LEU A 57 -20.89 14.16 -13.33
C LEU A 57 -20.96 15.69 -13.46
N ARG A 58 -22.14 16.30 -13.22
CA ARG A 58 -22.30 17.77 -13.16
C ARG A 58 -21.50 18.38 -12.02
N ARG A 59 -21.33 17.63 -10.92
CA ARG A 59 -20.59 18.02 -9.72
C ARG A 59 -19.11 17.59 -9.76
N PHE A 60 -18.56 17.35 -10.94
CA PHE A 60 -17.16 16.98 -11.10
C PHE A 60 -16.23 17.92 -10.34
N ARG A 61 -15.31 17.38 -9.53
CA ARG A 61 -14.38 18.12 -8.66
C ARG A 61 -15.05 19.01 -7.61
N GLN A 62 -16.31 18.76 -7.26
CA GLN A 62 -16.96 19.47 -6.17
C GLN A 62 -16.85 18.67 -4.88
N LEU A 63 -16.86 19.39 -3.73
CA LEU A 63 -16.78 18.78 -2.42
C LEU A 63 -17.90 17.74 -2.22
N HIS A 64 -17.55 16.56 -1.72
CA HIS A 64 -18.43 15.42 -1.50
C HIS A 64 -19.12 14.83 -2.74
N SER A 65 -18.66 15.13 -3.95
CA SER A 65 -19.16 14.45 -5.12
C SER A 65 -18.50 13.06 -5.28
N LYS A 66 -19.20 12.13 -5.92
CA LYS A 66 -18.65 10.81 -6.31
C LYS A 66 -17.65 10.91 -7.48
N THR A 67 -17.36 12.11 -7.98
CA THR A 67 -16.47 12.36 -9.13
C THR A 67 -15.31 13.28 -8.74
N PRO A 68 -14.37 12.81 -7.90
CA PRO A 68 -13.19 13.58 -7.55
C PRO A 68 -12.30 13.87 -8.77
N GLY A 69 -11.32 14.76 -8.61
CA GLY A 69 -10.45 15.20 -9.72
C GLY A 69 -9.67 14.08 -10.40
N HIS A 70 -9.28 13.08 -9.64
CA HIS A 70 -8.70 11.82 -10.09
C HIS A 70 -9.51 10.66 -9.51
N PRO A 71 -9.51 9.46 -10.13
CA PRO A 71 -10.24 8.32 -9.59
C PRO A 71 -9.81 7.96 -8.18
N GLU A 72 -10.78 7.77 -7.28
CA GLU A 72 -10.52 7.39 -5.88
C GLU A 72 -11.25 6.09 -5.55
N HIS A 73 -10.48 5.09 -5.12
CA HIS A 73 -10.99 3.82 -4.62
C HIS A 73 -11.86 4.04 -3.37
N GLY A 74 -13.03 3.40 -3.34
CA GLY A 74 -13.97 3.52 -2.23
C GLY A 74 -14.87 4.77 -2.27
N VAL A 75 -14.64 5.71 -3.21
CA VAL A 75 -15.49 6.91 -3.41
C VAL A 75 -16.44 6.70 -4.58
N THR A 76 -15.92 6.30 -5.74
CA THR A 76 -16.72 6.07 -6.94
C THR A 76 -16.94 4.57 -7.14
N PRO A 77 -18.18 4.07 -7.19
CA PRO A 77 -18.44 2.66 -7.47
C PRO A 77 -17.84 2.23 -8.81
N GLY A 78 -17.09 1.12 -8.81
CA GLY A 78 -16.42 0.60 -10.01
C GLY A 78 -15.00 1.14 -10.26
N VAL A 79 -14.48 2.03 -9.42
CA VAL A 79 -13.08 2.45 -9.43
C VAL A 79 -12.23 1.45 -8.66
N GLU A 80 -11.33 0.77 -9.36
CA GLU A 80 -10.52 -0.32 -8.80
C GLU A 80 -9.32 0.18 -7.98
N THR A 81 -8.78 1.35 -8.31
CA THR A 81 -7.65 1.95 -7.59
C THR A 81 -7.65 3.46 -7.69
N THR A 82 -7.11 4.13 -6.68
CA THR A 82 -6.84 5.57 -6.71
C THR A 82 -5.62 5.84 -7.58
N THR A 83 -5.79 6.70 -8.59
CA THR A 83 -4.72 7.15 -9.48
C THR A 83 -4.60 8.68 -9.46
N GLY A 84 -3.61 9.20 -10.19
CA GLY A 84 -3.24 10.61 -10.19
C GLY A 84 -1.72 10.74 -10.13
N PRO A 85 -1.02 10.14 -9.13
CA PRO A 85 0.42 9.93 -9.24
C PRO A 85 0.71 8.91 -10.36
N LEU A 86 1.31 9.40 -11.47
CA LEU A 86 1.53 8.61 -12.67
C LEU A 86 2.40 7.37 -12.42
N GLY A 87 2.19 6.31 -13.19
CA GLY A 87 2.91 5.03 -13.08
C GLY A 87 2.39 4.09 -12.01
N GLN A 88 1.83 4.57 -10.91
CA GLN A 88 1.35 3.70 -9.83
C GLN A 88 0.13 2.86 -10.21
N GLY A 89 -0.79 3.39 -11.04
CA GLY A 89 -1.92 2.61 -11.56
C GLY A 89 -1.47 1.36 -12.32
N LEU A 90 -0.45 1.50 -13.18
CA LEU A 90 0.14 0.36 -13.88
C LEU A 90 0.75 -0.66 -12.90
N ALA A 91 1.50 -0.19 -11.89
CA ALA A 91 2.09 -1.08 -10.89
C ALA A 91 1.01 -1.78 -10.02
N ASN A 92 -0.08 -1.08 -9.66
CA ASN A 92 -1.22 -1.70 -8.98
C ASN A 92 -1.87 -2.78 -9.88
N ALA A 93 -2.02 -2.51 -11.16
CA ALA A 93 -2.57 -3.47 -12.11
C ALA A 93 -1.68 -4.74 -12.26
N VAL A 94 -0.35 -4.59 -12.20
CA VAL A 94 0.57 -5.72 -12.12
C VAL A 94 0.29 -6.56 -10.87
N GLY A 95 0.06 -5.92 -9.72
CA GLY A 95 -0.33 -6.59 -8.49
C GLY A 95 -1.68 -7.30 -8.59
N MET A 96 -2.68 -6.68 -9.22
CA MET A 96 -4.00 -7.30 -9.47
C MET A 96 -3.87 -8.52 -10.38
N ALA A 97 -3.10 -8.44 -11.45
CA ALA A 97 -2.88 -9.57 -12.37
C ALA A 97 -2.08 -10.71 -11.70
N LEU A 98 -1.15 -10.37 -10.80
CA LEU A 98 -0.44 -11.36 -9.99
C LEU A 98 -1.38 -12.06 -9.01
N ALA A 99 -2.28 -11.33 -8.35
CA ALA A 99 -3.27 -11.89 -7.44
C ALA A 99 -4.24 -12.84 -8.17
N GLU A 100 -4.73 -12.43 -9.35
CA GLU A 100 -5.56 -13.29 -10.20
C GLU A 100 -4.84 -14.61 -10.49
N TRP A 101 -3.59 -14.53 -10.96
CA TRP A 101 -2.81 -15.70 -11.32
C TRP A 101 -2.58 -16.65 -10.12
N LEU A 102 -2.23 -16.10 -8.94
CA LEU A 102 -2.04 -16.88 -7.71
C LEU A 102 -3.32 -17.59 -7.28
N LEU A 103 -4.44 -16.86 -7.26
CA LEU A 103 -5.74 -17.42 -6.88
C LEU A 103 -6.24 -18.43 -7.90
N ALA A 104 -6.01 -18.20 -9.20
CA ALA A 104 -6.34 -19.18 -10.24
C ALA A 104 -5.55 -20.49 -10.07
N CYS A 105 -4.26 -20.39 -9.78
CA CYS A 105 -3.43 -21.58 -9.51
C CYS A 105 -3.89 -22.36 -8.27
N GLU A 106 -4.32 -21.65 -7.24
CA GLU A 106 -4.72 -22.25 -5.98
C GLU A 106 -6.14 -22.85 -6.04
N PHE A 107 -7.09 -22.12 -6.63
CA PHE A 107 -8.52 -22.48 -6.51
C PHE A 107 -9.12 -23.13 -7.75
N ASN A 108 -8.63 -22.86 -8.97
CA ASN A 108 -9.21 -23.46 -10.16
C ASN A 108 -8.99 -24.98 -10.18
N ARG A 109 -10.00 -25.70 -10.67
CA ARG A 109 -9.97 -27.16 -10.85
C ARG A 109 -10.47 -27.52 -12.27
N PRO A 110 -10.10 -28.67 -12.82
CA PRO A 110 -10.63 -29.11 -14.13
C PRO A 110 -12.14 -29.02 -14.19
N GLY A 111 -12.68 -28.30 -15.17
CA GLY A 111 -14.11 -28.04 -15.32
C GLY A 111 -14.67 -26.92 -14.42
N HIS A 112 -13.87 -26.35 -13.54
CA HIS A 112 -14.30 -25.34 -12.58
C HIS A 112 -13.30 -24.17 -12.51
N ALA A 113 -13.22 -23.35 -13.56
CA ALA A 113 -12.45 -22.11 -13.55
C ALA A 113 -13.27 -21.01 -12.86
N ILE A 114 -13.02 -20.78 -11.56
CA ILE A 114 -13.75 -19.79 -10.75
C ILE A 114 -13.00 -18.46 -10.65
N VAL A 115 -11.72 -18.42 -11.03
CA VAL A 115 -10.89 -17.23 -11.16
C VAL A 115 -10.35 -17.18 -12.58
N ASP A 116 -10.92 -16.31 -13.42
CA ASP A 116 -10.59 -16.25 -14.85
C ASP A 116 -10.90 -14.85 -15.44
N HIS A 117 -10.29 -13.83 -14.88
CA HIS A 117 -10.51 -12.45 -15.30
C HIS A 117 -9.21 -11.77 -15.76
N HIS A 118 -9.37 -10.72 -16.56
CA HIS A 118 -8.27 -9.91 -17.07
C HIS A 118 -8.12 -8.63 -16.24
N THR A 119 -6.92 -8.07 -16.28
CA THR A 119 -6.64 -6.72 -15.82
C THR A 119 -6.30 -5.83 -17.03
N TYR A 120 -7.14 -4.83 -17.29
CA TYR A 120 -6.95 -3.87 -18.36
C TYR A 120 -6.48 -2.53 -17.80
N VAL A 121 -5.51 -1.90 -18.47
CA VAL A 121 -4.91 -0.66 -18.00
C VAL A 121 -4.85 0.35 -19.14
N PHE A 122 -5.30 1.58 -18.90
CA PHE A 122 -4.99 2.70 -19.78
C PHE A 122 -3.79 3.47 -19.23
N VAL A 123 -2.80 3.72 -20.08
CA VAL A 123 -1.60 4.51 -19.76
C VAL A 123 -1.37 5.57 -20.84
N GLY A 124 -0.73 6.67 -20.48
CA GLY A 124 -0.24 7.67 -21.42
C GLY A 124 1.29 7.81 -21.31
N ASP A 125 1.89 8.69 -22.11
CA ASP A 125 3.32 8.96 -22.17
C ASP A 125 3.91 9.20 -20.77
N GLY A 126 3.30 10.07 -19.98
CA GLY A 126 3.76 10.38 -18.62
C GLY A 126 3.77 9.17 -17.68
N CYS A 127 2.82 8.24 -17.82
CA CYS A 127 2.85 6.99 -17.03
C CYS A 127 4.07 6.15 -17.37
N LEU A 128 4.49 6.14 -18.62
CA LEU A 128 5.61 5.33 -19.12
C LEU A 128 6.98 6.01 -18.95
N MET A 129 7.00 7.32 -18.70
CA MET A 129 8.21 8.06 -18.29
C MET A 129 8.61 7.77 -16.84
N GLU A 130 7.64 7.49 -15.97
CA GLU A 130 7.88 7.23 -14.55
C GLU A 130 8.75 5.99 -14.34
N GLY A 131 9.76 6.10 -13.47
CA GLY A 131 10.68 4.99 -13.16
C GLY A 131 9.98 3.73 -12.68
N ILE A 132 8.91 3.87 -11.91
CA ILE A 132 8.11 2.74 -11.43
C ILE A 132 7.50 1.91 -12.56
N SER A 133 7.21 2.49 -13.72
CA SER A 133 6.69 1.77 -14.89
C SER A 133 7.71 0.76 -15.42
N HIS A 134 9.00 1.12 -15.41
CA HIS A 134 10.09 0.22 -15.80
C HIS A 134 10.21 -0.94 -14.81
N GLU A 135 10.20 -0.66 -13.51
CA GLU A 135 10.28 -1.66 -12.46
C GLU A 135 9.13 -2.67 -12.55
N ALA A 136 7.89 -2.17 -12.58
CA ALA A 136 6.68 -3.00 -12.59
C ALA A 136 6.53 -3.80 -13.88
N SER A 137 6.79 -3.19 -15.05
CA SER A 137 6.65 -3.86 -16.34
C SER A 137 7.71 -4.95 -16.53
N SER A 138 8.94 -4.73 -16.06
CA SER A 138 10.00 -5.75 -16.06
C SER A 138 9.58 -6.98 -15.23
N LEU A 139 8.98 -6.77 -14.03
CA LEU A 139 8.49 -7.86 -13.19
C LEU A 139 7.31 -8.60 -13.84
N ALA A 140 6.35 -7.88 -14.43
CA ALA A 140 5.19 -8.49 -15.09
C ALA A 140 5.62 -9.43 -16.25
N GLY A 141 6.60 -9.01 -17.04
CA GLY A 141 7.19 -9.86 -18.08
C GLY A 141 7.93 -11.07 -17.52
N THR A 142 8.69 -10.88 -16.43
CA THR A 142 9.40 -11.95 -15.72
C THR A 142 8.44 -13.03 -15.22
N TRP A 143 7.32 -12.62 -14.60
CA TRP A 143 6.33 -13.58 -14.10
C TRP A 143 5.41 -14.14 -15.17
N GLY A 144 5.35 -13.52 -16.34
CA GLY A 144 4.53 -13.98 -17.45
C GLY A 144 3.03 -13.79 -17.22
N LEU A 145 2.60 -12.58 -16.77
CA LEU A 145 1.21 -12.28 -16.44
C LEU A 145 0.34 -12.11 -17.71
N GLY A 146 -0.05 -13.20 -18.33
CA GLY A 146 -0.72 -13.23 -19.63
C GLY A 146 -2.10 -12.57 -19.68
N LYS A 147 -2.75 -12.34 -18.54
CA LYS A 147 -4.05 -11.66 -18.44
C LYS A 147 -3.94 -10.16 -18.14
N LEU A 148 -2.71 -9.61 -18.12
CA LEU A 148 -2.47 -8.17 -18.04
C LEU A 148 -2.41 -7.59 -19.45
N ILE A 149 -3.34 -6.69 -19.78
CA ILE A 149 -3.46 -6.02 -21.09
C ILE A 149 -3.41 -4.51 -20.89
N VAL A 150 -2.35 -3.89 -21.39
CA VAL A 150 -2.11 -2.44 -21.28
C VAL A 150 -2.38 -1.78 -22.63
N LEU A 151 -3.27 -0.80 -22.65
CA LEU A 151 -3.57 0.02 -23.81
C LEU A 151 -2.88 1.38 -23.62
N TYR A 152 -1.88 1.64 -24.45
CA TYR A 152 -1.09 2.85 -24.41
C TYR A 152 -1.67 3.90 -25.34
N ASP A 153 -2.11 5.02 -24.78
CA ASP A 153 -2.52 6.23 -25.46
C ASP A 153 -1.28 6.97 -25.97
N ASP A 154 -0.82 6.56 -27.16
CA ASP A 154 0.37 7.07 -27.84
C ASP A 154 0.00 8.32 -28.62
N ASN A 155 -0.15 9.45 -27.94
CA ASN A 155 -0.53 10.73 -28.52
C ASN A 155 0.63 11.73 -28.65
N GLY A 156 1.79 11.46 -28.03
CA GLY A 156 2.98 12.28 -28.13
C GLY A 156 2.86 13.67 -27.45
N ILE A 157 1.88 13.86 -26.56
CA ILE A 157 1.62 15.14 -25.90
C ILE A 157 1.62 14.97 -24.37
N SER A 158 2.36 15.83 -23.71
CA SER A 158 2.31 16.01 -22.25
C SER A 158 1.85 17.44 -21.90
N ILE A 159 1.89 17.78 -20.61
CA ILE A 159 1.55 19.14 -20.12
C ILE A 159 2.48 20.21 -20.71
N ASP A 160 3.75 19.88 -20.96
CA ASP A 160 4.76 20.78 -21.49
C ASP A 160 4.78 20.87 -23.03
N GLY A 161 3.91 20.11 -23.70
CA GLY A 161 3.82 20.08 -25.15
C GLY A 161 4.18 18.74 -25.78
N GLU A 162 4.72 18.77 -27.01
CA GLU A 162 5.14 17.56 -27.72
C GLU A 162 6.30 16.86 -27.02
N THR A 163 6.14 15.56 -26.74
CA THR A 163 7.10 14.76 -25.94
C THR A 163 8.42 14.47 -26.65
N LYS A 164 8.51 14.65 -27.95
CA LYS A 164 9.71 14.33 -28.76
C LYS A 164 11.01 15.02 -28.32
N GLY A 165 10.93 16.07 -27.50
CA GLY A 165 12.08 16.78 -26.96
C GLY A 165 12.70 16.15 -25.72
N TRP A 166 11.95 15.27 -25.01
CA TRP A 166 12.38 14.67 -23.73
C TRP A 166 11.93 13.22 -23.50
N PHE A 167 11.15 12.64 -24.43
CA PHE A 167 10.75 11.25 -24.40
C PHE A 167 10.90 10.66 -25.80
N THR A 168 12.06 10.06 -26.05
CA THR A 168 12.46 9.49 -27.34
C THR A 168 12.67 7.99 -27.27
N ASP A 169 12.26 7.36 -26.16
CA ASP A 169 12.33 5.92 -25.97
C ASP A 169 11.51 5.20 -27.04
N ASP A 170 12.07 4.14 -27.60
CA ASP A 170 11.26 3.19 -28.36
C ASP A 170 10.47 2.32 -27.40
N THR A 171 9.29 2.80 -26.97
CA THR A 171 8.41 2.10 -26.04
C THR A 171 8.07 0.68 -26.50
N PRO A 172 7.73 0.40 -27.77
CA PRO A 172 7.56 -0.96 -28.28
C PRO A 172 8.75 -1.86 -28.03
N GLN A 173 9.95 -1.44 -28.35
CA GLN A 173 11.18 -2.25 -28.14
C GLN A 173 11.49 -2.42 -26.66
N ARG A 174 11.31 -1.38 -25.85
CA ARG A 174 11.49 -1.43 -24.40
C ARG A 174 10.61 -2.51 -23.76
N PHE A 175 9.32 -2.55 -24.08
CA PHE A 175 8.41 -3.57 -23.55
C PHE A 175 8.69 -4.96 -24.11
N ALA A 176 9.09 -5.07 -25.38
CA ALA A 176 9.53 -6.33 -25.95
C ALA A 176 10.75 -6.89 -25.20
N ALA A 177 11.71 -6.02 -24.80
CA ALA A 177 12.88 -6.41 -23.98
C ALA A 177 12.48 -6.88 -22.58
N TYR A 178 11.36 -6.40 -22.01
CA TYR A 178 10.80 -6.94 -20.76
C TYR A 178 10.09 -8.30 -20.94
N GLY A 179 9.97 -8.83 -22.14
CA GLY A 179 9.30 -10.10 -22.42
C GLY A 179 7.79 -9.98 -22.65
N TRP A 180 7.30 -8.77 -22.91
CA TRP A 180 5.90 -8.52 -23.28
C TRP A 180 5.65 -8.85 -24.76
N ARG A 181 4.41 -9.18 -25.08
CA ARG A 181 3.91 -9.10 -26.46
C ARG A 181 3.48 -7.67 -26.74
N VAL A 182 4.03 -7.11 -27.80
CA VAL A 182 3.70 -5.74 -28.24
C VAL A 182 2.91 -5.77 -29.54
N HIS A 183 1.83 -4.99 -29.59
CA HIS A 183 1.00 -4.73 -30.76
C HIS A 183 1.23 -3.26 -31.15
N PRO A 184 2.18 -2.99 -32.05
CA PRO A 184 2.58 -1.62 -32.38
C PRO A 184 1.61 -0.95 -33.37
N ALA A 185 1.57 0.39 -33.35
CA ALA A 185 0.99 1.24 -34.39
C ALA A 185 -0.50 0.94 -34.71
N ILE A 186 -1.30 0.65 -33.68
CA ILE A 186 -2.75 0.51 -33.83
C ILE A 186 -3.34 1.92 -34.02
N ASP A 187 -4.22 2.11 -35.01
CA ASP A 187 -5.03 3.33 -35.06
C ASP A 187 -6.03 3.31 -33.90
N GLY A 188 -5.76 4.13 -32.87
CA GLY A 188 -6.60 4.23 -31.67
C GLY A 188 -7.98 4.87 -31.92
N HIS A 189 -8.20 5.40 -33.13
CA HIS A 189 -9.48 5.95 -33.58
C HIS A 189 -10.27 5.00 -34.49
N ASP A 190 -9.70 3.86 -34.85
CA ASP A 190 -10.41 2.77 -35.53
C ASP A 190 -10.85 1.71 -34.51
N ILE A 191 -12.15 1.73 -34.18
CA ILE A 191 -12.74 0.80 -33.20
C ILE A 191 -12.51 -0.66 -33.61
N ALA A 192 -12.56 -0.99 -34.90
CA ALA A 192 -12.37 -2.36 -35.39
C ALA A 192 -10.92 -2.81 -35.24
N ALA A 193 -9.96 -1.90 -35.50
CA ALA A 193 -8.54 -2.19 -35.29
C ALA A 193 -8.21 -2.43 -33.81
N VAL A 194 -8.76 -1.61 -32.90
CA VAL A 194 -8.59 -1.79 -31.45
C VAL A 194 -9.24 -3.09 -30.97
N ASP A 195 -10.47 -3.39 -31.43
CA ASP A 195 -11.17 -4.64 -31.10
C ASP A 195 -10.36 -5.86 -31.50
N ALA A 196 -9.90 -5.92 -32.76
CA ALA A 196 -9.05 -6.98 -33.27
C ALA A 196 -7.75 -7.15 -32.49
N ALA A 197 -7.13 -6.05 -32.07
CA ALA A 197 -5.91 -6.07 -31.26
C ALA A 197 -6.17 -6.63 -29.85
N ILE A 198 -7.29 -6.30 -29.22
CA ILE A 198 -7.69 -6.86 -27.91
C ILE A 198 -7.93 -8.38 -28.03
N VAL A 199 -8.62 -8.83 -29.09
CA VAL A 199 -8.83 -10.26 -29.36
C VAL A 199 -7.48 -10.99 -29.50
N ALA A 200 -6.58 -10.44 -30.31
CA ALA A 200 -5.26 -11.01 -30.51
C ALA A 200 -4.42 -11.05 -29.22
N ALA A 201 -4.51 -9.98 -28.40
CA ALA A 201 -3.83 -9.89 -27.12
C ALA A 201 -4.33 -10.97 -26.14
N LYS A 202 -5.64 -11.18 -26.02
CA LYS A 202 -6.22 -12.23 -25.19
C LYS A 202 -5.77 -13.63 -25.63
N ALA A 203 -5.76 -13.89 -26.91
CA ALA A 203 -5.32 -15.16 -27.48
C ALA A 203 -3.83 -15.43 -27.23
N ASP A 204 -2.95 -14.44 -27.46
CA ASP A 204 -1.51 -14.59 -27.19
C ASP A 204 -1.24 -14.75 -25.68
N GLY A 205 -1.90 -13.97 -24.84
CA GLY A 205 -1.77 -14.06 -23.39
C GLY A 205 -2.14 -15.45 -22.85
N ALA A 206 -3.25 -16.01 -23.33
CA ALA A 206 -3.70 -17.36 -22.97
C ALA A 206 -2.73 -18.46 -23.46
N GLN A 207 -2.19 -18.30 -24.68
CA GLN A 207 -1.30 -19.30 -25.29
C GLN A 207 0.12 -19.26 -24.74
N HIS A 208 0.68 -18.07 -24.49
CA HIS A 208 2.10 -17.88 -24.23
C HIS A 208 2.43 -17.35 -22.83
N GLY A 209 1.40 -16.97 -22.05
CA GLY A 209 1.57 -16.41 -20.72
C GLY A 209 2.48 -15.17 -20.75
N ARG A 210 2.21 -14.21 -21.63
CA ARG A 210 2.95 -12.94 -21.74
C ARG A 210 2.02 -11.77 -21.53
N PRO A 211 2.38 -10.74 -20.73
CA PRO A 211 1.61 -9.51 -20.69
C PRO A 211 1.60 -8.80 -22.04
N GLN A 212 0.57 -8.00 -22.29
CA GLN A 212 0.28 -7.44 -23.62
C GLN A 212 0.33 -5.92 -23.58
N LEU A 213 1.05 -5.28 -24.52
CA LEU A 213 1.04 -3.84 -24.74
C LEU A 213 0.43 -3.53 -26.12
N LEU A 214 -0.65 -2.76 -26.15
CA LEU A 214 -1.32 -2.26 -27.33
C LEU A 214 -0.96 -0.77 -27.49
N CYS A 215 -0.11 -0.42 -28.45
CA CYS A 215 0.28 0.97 -28.74
C CYS A 215 -0.76 1.61 -29.67
N CYS A 216 -1.69 2.33 -29.10
CA CYS A 216 -2.81 2.96 -29.80
C CYS A 216 -2.47 4.43 -30.11
N ARG A 217 -2.18 4.73 -31.35
CA ARG A 217 -1.97 6.12 -31.79
C ARG A 217 -3.27 6.90 -31.76
N THR A 218 -3.25 8.02 -31.06
CA THR A 218 -4.41 8.89 -30.90
C THR A 218 -4.06 10.36 -31.08
N VAL A 219 -5.10 11.17 -31.11
CA VAL A 219 -4.98 12.63 -31.08
C VAL A 219 -5.66 13.13 -29.80
N ILE A 220 -4.87 13.72 -28.89
CA ILE A 220 -5.42 14.33 -27.68
C ILE A 220 -6.46 15.39 -28.05
N GLY A 221 -7.61 15.41 -27.37
CA GLY A 221 -8.66 16.39 -27.66
C GLY A 221 -9.37 16.18 -28.99
N LYS A 222 -9.29 14.99 -29.62
CA LYS A 222 -10.01 14.69 -30.89
C LYS A 222 -11.45 15.17 -30.85
N GLY A 223 -11.87 15.85 -31.91
CA GLY A 223 -13.20 16.48 -32.03
C GLY A 223 -13.26 17.92 -31.50
N ALA A 224 -12.18 18.48 -30.96
CA ALA A 224 -12.05 19.88 -30.61
C ALA A 224 -11.29 20.61 -31.75
N PRO A 225 -11.99 21.34 -32.67
CA PRO A 225 -11.40 21.76 -33.94
C PRO A 225 -10.22 22.73 -33.82
N ASN A 226 -10.14 23.50 -32.72
CA ASN A 226 -9.08 24.49 -32.52
C ASN A 226 -7.99 24.03 -31.51
N LYS A 227 -8.22 22.95 -30.75
CA LYS A 227 -7.32 22.53 -29.65
C LYS A 227 -6.85 21.09 -29.76
N ALA A 228 -7.43 20.27 -30.67
CA ALA A 228 -6.98 18.90 -30.86
C ALA A 228 -5.48 18.83 -31.20
N GLY A 229 -4.77 17.86 -30.65
CA GLY A 229 -3.33 17.68 -30.87
C GLY A 229 -2.43 18.66 -30.12
N THR A 230 -2.97 19.44 -29.18
CA THR A 230 -2.19 20.42 -28.41
C THR A 230 -2.20 20.13 -26.92
N ALA A 231 -1.22 20.67 -26.19
CA ALA A 231 -1.14 20.59 -24.72
C ALA A 231 -2.28 21.36 -24.01
N ASP A 232 -2.94 22.30 -24.68
CA ASP A 232 -4.01 23.13 -24.11
C ASP A 232 -5.25 22.34 -23.64
N VAL A 233 -5.37 21.08 -24.06
CA VAL A 233 -6.45 20.18 -23.63
C VAL A 233 -5.99 19.13 -22.61
N HIS A 234 -4.71 19.14 -22.26
CA HIS A 234 -4.15 18.16 -21.31
C HIS A 234 -4.60 18.48 -19.88
N GLY A 235 -5.61 17.78 -19.38
CA GLY A 235 -6.15 18.00 -18.05
C GLY A 235 -6.87 19.34 -17.83
N ALA A 236 -7.09 20.11 -18.87
CA ALA A 236 -7.70 21.43 -18.85
C ALA A 236 -9.12 21.43 -19.45
N ALA A 237 -9.97 22.35 -19.00
CA ALA A 237 -11.28 22.56 -19.57
C ALA A 237 -11.15 23.16 -20.97
N LEU A 238 -11.95 22.66 -21.92
CA LEU A 238 -11.99 23.21 -23.28
C LEU A 238 -12.44 24.68 -23.33
N GLY A 239 -13.31 25.09 -22.41
CA GLY A 239 -13.98 26.38 -22.40
C GLY A 239 -15.24 26.38 -23.29
N GLU A 240 -16.20 27.27 -23.01
CA GLU A 240 -17.54 27.27 -23.62
C GLU A 240 -17.49 27.33 -25.14
N LYS A 241 -16.63 28.20 -25.71
CA LYS A 241 -16.50 28.35 -27.16
C LYS A 241 -16.04 27.08 -27.86
N GLU A 242 -15.00 26.45 -27.29
CA GLU A 242 -14.44 25.21 -27.85
C GLU A 242 -15.38 24.01 -27.64
N VAL A 243 -16.11 23.96 -26.52
CA VAL A 243 -17.18 22.98 -26.32
C VAL A 243 -18.27 23.11 -27.38
N ALA A 244 -18.72 24.34 -27.70
CA ALA A 244 -19.71 24.56 -28.73
C ALA A 244 -19.18 24.13 -30.11
N ALA A 245 -17.94 24.45 -30.44
CA ALA A 245 -17.30 24.06 -31.70
C ALA A 245 -17.12 22.52 -31.77
N ALA A 246 -16.67 21.90 -30.74
CA ALA A 246 -16.53 20.43 -30.67
C ALA A 246 -17.88 19.70 -30.81
N ARG A 247 -18.94 20.25 -30.23
CA ARG A 247 -20.29 19.68 -30.38
C ARG A 247 -20.78 19.76 -31.84
N ALA A 248 -20.51 20.88 -32.51
CA ALA A 248 -20.83 21.05 -33.93
C ALA A 248 -20.04 20.08 -34.81
N GLU A 249 -18.72 19.95 -34.55
CA GLU A 249 -17.82 19.02 -35.26
C GLU A 249 -18.26 17.56 -35.10
N LEU A 250 -18.65 17.16 -33.88
CA LEU A 250 -19.13 15.81 -33.58
C LEU A 250 -20.59 15.57 -33.93
N GLY A 251 -21.31 16.56 -34.46
CA GLY A 251 -22.73 16.48 -34.79
C GLY A 251 -23.64 16.26 -33.56
N TRP A 252 -23.19 16.63 -32.35
CA TRP A 252 -23.92 16.42 -31.10
C TRP A 252 -24.88 17.58 -30.81
N THR A 253 -26.16 17.37 -31.07
CA THR A 253 -27.21 18.41 -30.99
C THR A 253 -27.94 18.47 -29.64
N HIS A 254 -27.78 17.44 -28.78
CA HIS A 254 -28.50 17.39 -27.50
C HIS A 254 -27.92 18.39 -26.48
N PRO A 255 -28.71 18.91 -25.54
CA PRO A 255 -28.20 19.79 -24.48
C PRO A 255 -27.09 19.14 -23.64
N PRO A 256 -26.25 19.93 -22.93
CA PRO A 256 -25.25 19.38 -22.01
C PRO A 256 -25.89 18.45 -20.97
N PHE A 257 -25.21 17.32 -20.69
CA PHE A 257 -25.65 16.27 -19.75
C PHE A 257 -26.99 15.59 -20.11
N VAL A 258 -27.53 15.79 -21.31
CA VAL A 258 -28.67 15.03 -21.81
C VAL A 258 -28.15 13.91 -22.70
N ILE A 259 -28.39 12.69 -22.30
CA ILE A 259 -28.00 11.48 -23.04
C ILE A 259 -29.27 10.85 -23.60
N PRO A 260 -29.39 10.68 -24.93
CA PRO A 260 -30.54 10.02 -25.55
C PRO A 260 -30.75 8.62 -24.99
N GLU A 261 -32.00 8.22 -24.82
CA GLU A 261 -32.36 6.89 -24.29
C GLU A 261 -31.74 5.75 -25.12
N ALA A 262 -31.74 5.87 -26.43
CA ALA A 262 -31.10 4.89 -27.31
C ALA A 262 -29.59 4.71 -27.03
N VAL A 263 -28.89 5.82 -26.71
CA VAL A 263 -27.47 5.77 -26.35
C VAL A 263 -27.29 5.10 -24.98
N SER A 264 -28.09 5.51 -23.98
CA SER A 264 -28.05 4.92 -22.65
C SER A 264 -28.36 3.42 -22.68
N ALA A 265 -29.38 3.02 -23.44
CA ALA A 265 -29.73 1.61 -23.62
C ALA A 265 -28.61 0.81 -24.31
N ALA A 266 -27.98 1.40 -25.34
CA ALA A 266 -26.86 0.75 -26.05
C ALA A 266 -25.60 0.58 -25.20
N TRP A 267 -25.38 1.46 -24.22
CA TRP A 267 -24.22 1.40 -23.32
C TRP A 267 -24.45 0.57 -22.05
N SER A 268 -25.72 0.40 -21.65
CA SER A 268 -26.04 -0.32 -20.39
C SER A 268 -25.46 -1.73 -20.36
N ALA A 269 -24.62 -2.00 -19.39
CA ALA A 269 -24.04 -3.31 -19.15
C ALA A 269 -24.80 -4.11 -18.08
N ARG A 270 -25.93 -3.62 -17.55
CA ARG A 270 -26.63 -4.24 -16.43
C ARG A 270 -27.12 -5.66 -16.73
N ALA A 271 -27.82 -5.84 -17.86
CA ALA A 271 -28.31 -7.16 -18.25
C ALA A 271 -27.17 -8.14 -18.56
N ARG A 272 -26.21 -7.72 -19.41
CA ARG A 272 -25.02 -8.51 -19.74
C ARG A 272 -24.21 -8.87 -18.48
N GLY A 273 -24.03 -7.92 -17.56
CA GLY A 273 -23.31 -8.15 -16.31
C GLY A 273 -24.02 -9.15 -15.40
N ALA A 274 -25.37 -9.06 -15.30
CA ALA A 274 -26.17 -10.01 -14.56
C ALA A 274 -26.05 -11.44 -15.13
N ASP A 275 -26.11 -11.59 -16.45
CA ASP A 275 -25.96 -12.89 -17.13
C ASP A 275 -24.55 -13.48 -16.88
N LEU A 276 -23.50 -12.66 -16.97
CA LEU A 276 -22.12 -13.10 -16.71
C LEU A 276 -21.93 -13.55 -15.27
N GLU A 277 -22.42 -12.79 -14.30
CA GLU A 277 -22.33 -13.17 -12.89
C GLU A 277 -23.21 -14.37 -12.56
N GLN A 278 -24.40 -14.48 -13.16
CA GLN A 278 -25.24 -15.66 -13.00
C GLN A 278 -24.55 -16.93 -13.51
N ALA A 279 -23.91 -16.87 -14.68
CA ALA A 279 -23.15 -18.00 -15.23
C ALA A 279 -21.95 -18.36 -14.32
N TRP A 280 -21.27 -17.37 -13.76
CA TRP A 280 -20.21 -17.58 -12.78
C TRP A 280 -20.77 -18.19 -11.50
N SER A 281 -21.90 -17.71 -10.97
CA SER A 281 -22.54 -18.20 -9.75
C SER A 281 -22.97 -19.66 -9.86
N GLN A 282 -23.49 -20.06 -11.05
CA GLN A 282 -23.80 -21.46 -11.33
C GLN A 282 -22.55 -22.34 -11.31
N ARG A 283 -21.46 -21.89 -11.94
CA ARG A 283 -20.16 -22.57 -11.92
C ARG A 283 -19.59 -22.65 -10.51
N PHE A 284 -19.70 -21.58 -9.73
CA PHE A 284 -19.26 -21.56 -8.33
C PHE A 284 -20.10 -22.47 -7.44
N ALA A 285 -21.42 -22.58 -7.68
CA ALA A 285 -22.28 -23.54 -6.97
C ALA A 285 -21.87 -24.99 -7.26
N ALA A 286 -21.58 -25.33 -8.51
CA ALA A 286 -21.05 -26.64 -8.88
C ALA A 286 -19.66 -26.90 -8.25
N TYR A 287 -18.79 -25.91 -8.27
CA TYR A 287 -17.50 -25.96 -7.59
C TYR A 287 -17.64 -26.20 -6.09
N ARG A 288 -18.54 -25.48 -5.41
CA ARG A 288 -18.82 -25.64 -3.98
C ARG A 288 -19.32 -27.03 -3.64
N SER A 289 -20.10 -27.65 -4.52
CA SER A 289 -20.55 -29.03 -4.35
C SER A 289 -19.43 -30.05 -4.51
N ALA A 290 -18.50 -29.82 -5.45
CA ALA A 290 -17.38 -30.70 -5.72
C ALA A 290 -16.17 -30.50 -4.78
N HIS A 291 -15.95 -29.26 -4.32
CA HIS A 291 -14.79 -28.83 -3.54
C HIS A 291 -15.21 -27.90 -2.38
N PRO A 292 -15.98 -28.36 -1.39
CA PRO A 292 -16.61 -27.51 -0.38
C PRO A 292 -15.61 -26.72 0.48
N GLU A 293 -14.49 -27.33 0.85
CA GLU A 293 -13.46 -26.68 1.66
C GLU A 293 -12.77 -25.54 0.89
N LEU A 294 -12.39 -25.78 -0.37
CA LEU A 294 -11.79 -24.77 -1.21
C LEU A 294 -12.75 -23.61 -1.53
N ALA A 295 -14.04 -23.92 -1.72
CA ALA A 295 -15.06 -22.90 -1.95
C ALA A 295 -15.28 -22.03 -0.71
N ALA A 296 -15.29 -22.63 0.49
CA ALA A 296 -15.39 -21.92 1.74
C ALA A 296 -14.15 -21.00 1.96
N GLU A 297 -12.95 -21.51 1.70
CA GLU A 297 -11.70 -20.76 1.84
C GLU A 297 -11.63 -19.61 0.82
N PHE A 298 -12.00 -19.86 -0.45
CA PHE A 298 -12.10 -18.80 -1.46
C PHE A 298 -13.05 -17.68 -1.02
N SER A 299 -14.26 -18.05 -0.54
CA SER A 299 -15.25 -17.07 -0.09
C SER A 299 -14.77 -16.27 1.11
N ARG A 300 -14.15 -16.92 2.10
CA ARG A 300 -13.55 -16.30 3.27
C ARG A 300 -12.51 -15.26 2.86
N ARG A 301 -11.56 -15.66 1.99
CA ARG A 301 -10.46 -14.80 1.54
C ARG A 301 -10.95 -13.62 0.72
N MET A 302 -11.90 -13.85 -0.22
CA MET A 302 -12.49 -12.76 -1.00
C MET A 302 -13.35 -11.82 -0.16
N GLY A 303 -13.91 -12.29 0.96
CA GLY A 303 -14.59 -11.47 1.96
C GLY A 303 -13.64 -10.70 2.88
N GLY A 304 -12.33 -10.93 2.80
CA GLY A 304 -11.32 -10.29 3.67
C GLY A 304 -11.32 -10.82 5.10
N GLU A 305 -12.05 -11.90 5.38
CA GLU A 305 -12.18 -12.49 6.70
C GLU A 305 -10.94 -13.30 7.09
N LEU A 306 -10.52 -13.20 8.34
CA LEU A 306 -9.45 -14.03 8.89
C LEU A 306 -9.98 -15.44 9.28
N PRO A 307 -9.10 -16.46 9.37
CA PRO A 307 -9.51 -17.82 9.76
C PRO A 307 -10.28 -17.82 11.09
N SER A 308 -11.23 -18.75 11.23
CA SER A 308 -12.11 -18.83 12.43
C SER A 308 -11.33 -18.94 13.76
N ARG A 309 -10.16 -19.60 13.73
CA ARG A 309 -9.27 -19.75 14.90
C ARG A 309 -8.20 -18.67 15.02
N TRP A 310 -8.34 -17.59 14.26
CA TRP A 310 -7.33 -16.52 14.25
C TRP A 310 -7.06 -15.92 15.62
N LYS A 311 -8.12 -15.65 16.40
CA LYS A 311 -7.97 -15.01 17.73
C LYS A 311 -7.15 -15.88 18.69
N GLU A 312 -7.34 -17.19 18.66
CA GLU A 312 -6.58 -18.14 19.47
C GLU A 312 -5.12 -18.20 19.00
N THR A 313 -4.92 -18.28 17.67
CA THR A 313 -3.56 -18.28 17.09
C THR A 313 -2.80 -16.99 17.43
N ALA A 314 -3.45 -15.84 17.26
CA ALA A 314 -2.87 -14.53 17.55
C ALA A 314 -2.47 -14.38 19.03
N ALA A 315 -3.33 -14.79 19.96
CA ALA A 315 -3.03 -14.76 21.39
C ALA A 315 -1.86 -15.70 21.72
N ALA A 316 -1.90 -16.94 21.23
CA ALA A 316 -0.85 -17.93 21.48
C ALA A 316 0.54 -17.49 21.00
N VAL A 317 0.63 -16.75 19.88
CA VAL A 317 1.91 -16.25 19.35
C VAL A 317 2.49 -15.17 20.26
N VAL A 318 1.67 -14.24 20.75
CA VAL A 318 2.11 -13.20 21.68
C VAL A 318 2.52 -13.81 23.03
N ASP A 319 1.73 -14.73 23.56
CA ASP A 319 2.01 -15.41 24.83
C ASP A 319 3.28 -16.24 24.75
N ALA A 320 3.51 -16.95 23.63
CA ALA A 320 4.73 -17.71 23.41
C ALA A 320 5.97 -16.83 23.34
N ALA A 321 5.88 -15.67 22.68
CA ALA A 321 6.97 -14.70 22.61
C ALA A 321 7.31 -14.14 24.00
N ALA A 322 6.28 -13.82 24.80
CA ALA A 322 6.45 -13.34 26.18
C ALA A 322 7.06 -14.43 27.10
N ALA A 323 6.57 -15.66 27.01
CA ALA A 323 7.06 -16.78 27.83
C ALA A 323 8.50 -17.17 27.48
N LYS A 324 8.90 -17.08 26.21
CA LYS A 324 10.25 -17.40 25.75
C LYS A 324 11.29 -16.36 26.22
N GLY A 325 10.91 -15.08 26.23
CA GLY A 325 11.72 -13.99 26.75
C GLY A 325 13.08 -13.82 26.06
N GLU A 326 13.16 -14.00 24.74
CA GLU A 326 14.43 -13.93 24.01
C GLU A 326 14.91 -12.49 23.78
N SER A 327 16.21 -12.29 23.95
CA SER A 327 16.91 -11.04 23.61
C SER A 327 17.53 -11.16 22.22
N VAL A 328 16.78 -10.78 21.20
CA VAL A 328 17.18 -10.83 19.79
C VAL A 328 16.85 -9.51 19.08
N ALA A 329 17.40 -9.32 17.88
CA ALA A 329 17.00 -8.20 17.01
C ALA A 329 15.51 -8.29 16.67
N THR A 330 14.79 -7.15 16.65
CA THR A 330 13.35 -7.19 16.37
C THR A 330 13.04 -7.64 14.93
N ARG A 331 13.98 -7.48 13.96
CA ARG A 331 13.85 -8.13 12.64
C ARG A 331 13.86 -9.66 12.74
N LYS A 332 14.62 -10.26 13.68
CA LYS A 332 14.61 -11.71 13.92
C LYS A 332 13.33 -12.13 14.64
N ALA A 333 12.88 -11.33 15.60
CA ALA A 333 11.60 -11.52 16.26
C ALA A 333 10.43 -11.46 15.25
N SER A 334 10.50 -10.58 14.24
CA SER A 334 9.57 -10.51 13.12
C SER A 334 9.53 -11.81 12.31
N GLN A 335 10.70 -12.40 12.00
CA GLN A 335 10.74 -13.71 11.35
C GLN A 335 10.11 -14.81 12.22
N GLN A 336 10.38 -14.79 13.53
CA GLN A 336 9.77 -15.76 14.46
C GLN A 336 8.24 -15.61 14.51
N ALA A 337 7.72 -14.38 14.46
CA ALA A 337 6.29 -14.13 14.36
C ALA A 337 5.71 -14.67 13.04
N LEU A 338 6.39 -14.47 11.91
CA LEU A 338 6.01 -15.05 10.62
C LEU A 338 5.99 -16.58 10.63
N GLU A 339 7.03 -17.22 11.21
CA GLU A 339 7.07 -18.69 11.39
C GLU A 339 5.84 -19.23 12.13
N ALA A 340 5.33 -18.47 13.10
CA ALA A 340 4.20 -18.89 13.92
C ALA A 340 2.82 -18.55 13.28
N LEU A 341 2.71 -17.41 12.60
CA LEU A 341 1.44 -16.91 12.05
C LEU A 341 1.14 -17.42 10.64
N ALA A 342 2.17 -17.43 9.76
CA ALA A 342 1.98 -17.71 8.34
C ALA A 342 1.41 -19.13 8.03
N PRO A 343 1.69 -20.19 8.79
CA PRO A 343 1.07 -21.49 8.55
C PRO A 343 -0.47 -21.49 8.65
N SER A 344 -1.06 -20.54 9.38
CA SER A 344 -2.51 -20.39 9.52
C SER A 344 -3.14 -19.40 8.54
N LEU A 345 -2.33 -18.73 7.69
CA LEU A 345 -2.74 -17.64 6.79
C LEU A 345 -2.24 -17.92 5.37
N SER A 346 -2.94 -18.79 4.65
CA SER A 346 -2.60 -19.13 3.27
C SER A 346 -2.64 -17.93 2.30
N GLU A 347 -3.40 -16.89 2.66
CA GLU A 347 -3.50 -15.62 1.94
C GLU A 347 -2.30 -14.67 2.13
N LEU A 348 -1.35 -15.01 3.00
CA LEU A 348 -0.21 -14.14 3.28
C LEU A 348 0.84 -14.26 2.17
N VAL A 349 1.08 -13.17 1.44
CA VAL A 349 2.05 -13.10 0.34
C VAL A 349 3.15 -12.13 0.70
N GLY A 350 4.36 -12.67 0.90
CA GLY A 350 5.53 -11.88 1.32
C GLY A 350 6.47 -11.51 0.18
N GLY A 351 7.43 -10.62 0.48
CA GLY A 351 8.51 -10.31 -0.43
C GLY A 351 9.53 -9.31 0.08
N SER A 352 10.58 -9.09 -0.67
CA SER A 352 11.57 -8.04 -0.37
C SER A 352 12.25 -7.49 -1.63
N ALA A 353 12.80 -6.27 -1.48
CA ALA A 353 13.59 -5.60 -2.51
C ALA A 353 15.06 -6.05 -2.41
N ASP A 354 15.34 -7.31 -2.80
CA ASP A 354 16.68 -7.93 -2.82
C ASP A 354 17.40 -8.00 -1.46
N LEU A 355 16.64 -7.95 -0.36
CA LEU A 355 17.17 -7.89 1.00
C LEU A 355 16.67 -9.04 1.90
N THR A 356 16.13 -10.13 1.34
CA THR A 356 15.51 -11.23 2.09
C THR A 356 16.36 -11.71 3.27
N GLY A 357 17.65 -11.96 3.05
CA GLY A 357 18.59 -12.42 4.10
C GLY A 357 18.94 -11.37 5.16
N SER A 358 18.62 -10.09 4.91
CA SER A 358 18.88 -8.99 5.84
C SER A 358 17.63 -8.54 6.59
N VAL A 359 16.47 -8.50 5.91
CA VAL A 359 15.21 -8.03 6.50
C VAL A 359 14.39 -9.15 7.15
N PHE A 360 14.74 -10.44 6.86
CA PHE A 360 14.08 -11.62 7.40
C PHE A 360 12.55 -11.64 7.16
N THR A 361 12.13 -11.29 5.95
CA THR A 361 10.72 -11.37 5.54
C THR A 361 10.28 -12.74 5.04
N ASN A 362 11.22 -13.68 4.90
CA ASN A 362 10.93 -15.08 4.61
C ASN A 362 10.75 -15.89 5.89
N TRP A 363 10.04 -17.02 5.77
CA TRP A 363 9.84 -18.02 6.78
C TRP A 363 10.05 -19.43 6.19
N SER A 364 10.05 -20.48 6.98
CA SER A 364 10.38 -21.85 6.53
C SER A 364 9.47 -22.39 5.43
N GLY A 365 8.20 -21.93 5.40
CA GLY A 365 7.22 -22.28 4.35
C GLY A 365 7.21 -21.32 3.16
N SER A 366 8.15 -20.38 3.06
CA SER A 366 8.23 -19.45 1.92
C SER A 366 8.59 -20.19 0.64
N LYS A 367 7.78 -20.03 -0.40
CA LYS A 367 7.97 -20.58 -1.74
C LYS A 367 8.09 -19.44 -2.74
N PRO A 368 9.23 -19.30 -3.44
CA PRO A 368 9.41 -18.25 -4.43
C PRO A 368 8.36 -18.31 -5.54
N ILE A 369 7.83 -17.13 -5.90
CA ILE A 369 6.98 -16.95 -7.08
C ILE A 369 7.88 -16.77 -8.30
N ALA A 370 7.67 -17.60 -9.31
CA ALA A 370 8.34 -17.49 -10.61
C ALA A 370 7.36 -17.84 -11.74
N ARG A 371 7.75 -17.60 -12.98
CA ARG A 371 6.91 -17.89 -14.14
C ARG A 371 6.48 -19.36 -14.15
N GLY A 372 5.16 -19.60 -14.13
CA GLY A 372 4.59 -20.94 -14.09
C GLY A 372 4.77 -21.69 -12.75
N GLN A 373 5.31 -21.05 -11.73
CA GLN A 373 5.53 -21.62 -10.41
C GLN A 373 4.86 -20.75 -9.35
N PRO A 374 3.64 -21.09 -8.91
CA PRO A 374 2.97 -20.37 -7.86
C PRO A 374 3.68 -20.57 -6.51
N GLY A 375 3.64 -19.52 -5.68
CA GLY A 375 4.25 -19.50 -4.37
C GLY A 375 3.58 -18.44 -3.48
N ASN A 376 4.27 -18.09 -2.40
CA ASN A 376 3.81 -17.10 -1.44
C ASN A 376 4.89 -16.06 -1.10
N TYR A 377 5.99 -16.04 -1.87
CA TYR A 377 7.09 -15.11 -1.63
C TYR A 377 7.65 -14.53 -2.93
N VAL A 378 7.74 -13.22 -3.01
CA VAL A 378 8.20 -12.47 -4.19
C VAL A 378 9.61 -11.93 -3.99
N HIS A 379 10.51 -12.26 -4.89
CA HIS A 379 11.80 -11.58 -5.03
C HIS A 379 11.63 -10.41 -5.99
N PHE A 380 11.45 -9.20 -5.45
CA PHE A 380 11.22 -8.00 -6.27
C PHE A 380 12.50 -7.46 -6.93
N GLY A 381 13.69 -7.89 -6.47
CA GLY A 381 14.94 -7.24 -6.82
C GLY A 381 14.99 -5.83 -6.22
N VAL A 382 15.98 -5.02 -6.61
CA VAL A 382 16.15 -3.64 -6.11
C VAL A 382 15.10 -2.73 -6.78
N ARG A 383 13.84 -2.77 -6.28
CA ARG A 383 12.67 -2.08 -6.84
C ARG A 383 11.66 -1.74 -5.74
N GLU A 384 12.03 -0.89 -4.80
CA GLU A 384 11.22 -0.58 -3.61
C GLU A 384 9.89 0.07 -3.97
N PHE A 385 9.87 0.93 -5.00
CA PHE A 385 8.66 1.64 -5.39
C PHE A 385 7.65 0.68 -6.04
N ALA A 386 8.07 -0.10 -7.03
CA ALA A 386 7.18 -1.10 -7.64
C ALA A 386 6.77 -2.18 -6.64
N MET A 387 7.67 -2.66 -5.78
CA MET A 387 7.36 -3.60 -4.71
C MET A 387 6.17 -3.12 -3.87
N SER A 388 6.24 -1.88 -3.38
CA SER A 388 5.21 -1.31 -2.53
C SER A 388 3.90 -1.05 -3.29
N ALA A 389 3.96 -0.60 -4.54
CA ALA A 389 2.76 -0.37 -5.35
C ALA A 389 2.13 -1.68 -5.86
N ILE A 390 2.93 -2.71 -6.18
CA ILE A 390 2.42 -4.05 -6.51
C ILE A 390 1.74 -4.67 -5.29
N ALA A 391 2.31 -4.51 -4.08
CA ALA A 391 1.65 -4.92 -2.84
C ALA A 391 0.28 -4.23 -2.67
N ASN A 392 0.19 -2.93 -2.97
CA ASN A 392 -1.11 -2.24 -2.97
C ASN A 392 -2.08 -2.86 -3.99
N GLY A 393 -1.60 -3.25 -5.17
CA GLY A 393 -2.41 -3.93 -6.19
C GLY A 393 -2.91 -5.31 -5.73
N LEU A 394 -2.08 -6.08 -5.03
CA LEU A 394 -2.46 -7.35 -4.40
C LEU A 394 -3.58 -7.13 -3.37
N ALA A 395 -3.43 -6.13 -2.49
CA ALA A 395 -4.45 -5.80 -1.49
C ALA A 395 -5.77 -5.32 -2.12
N LEU A 396 -5.71 -4.49 -3.17
CA LEU A 396 -6.87 -4.00 -3.92
C LEU A 396 -7.65 -5.11 -4.63
N HIS A 397 -6.96 -6.12 -5.14
CA HIS A 397 -7.61 -7.26 -5.76
C HIS A 397 -8.46 -8.05 -4.76
N GLY A 398 -7.98 -8.18 -3.54
CA GLY A 398 -8.57 -9.02 -2.51
C GLY A 398 -8.09 -10.49 -2.60
N GLY A 399 -8.41 -11.26 -1.57
CA GLY A 399 -8.05 -12.68 -1.46
C GLY A 399 -6.60 -12.94 -1.02
N VAL A 400 -5.77 -11.90 -0.88
CA VAL A 400 -4.39 -11.97 -0.37
C VAL A 400 -4.09 -10.82 0.58
N ILE A 401 -3.17 -11.04 1.51
CA ILE A 401 -2.64 -10.03 2.45
C ILE A 401 -1.16 -9.86 2.14
N PRO A 402 -0.74 -8.77 1.49
CA PRO A 402 0.66 -8.55 1.13
C PRO A 402 1.48 -8.01 2.30
N TYR A 403 2.72 -8.49 2.42
CA TYR A 403 3.75 -7.86 3.25
C TYR A 403 5.07 -7.78 2.49
N VAL A 404 5.74 -6.65 2.55
CA VAL A 404 6.94 -6.38 1.77
C VAL A 404 8.01 -5.66 2.60
N GLY A 405 9.27 -5.97 2.37
CA GLY A 405 10.36 -5.47 3.19
C GLY A 405 11.55 -4.89 2.45
N THR A 406 12.15 -3.88 3.09
CA THR A 406 13.42 -3.26 2.74
C THR A 406 14.04 -2.61 3.98
N PHE A 407 15.19 -1.93 3.87
CA PHE A 407 15.71 -1.09 4.94
C PHE A 407 14.87 0.18 5.10
N LEU A 408 14.78 0.69 6.31
CA LEU A 408 13.94 1.86 6.61
C LEU A 408 14.34 3.08 5.78
N THR A 409 15.63 3.35 5.61
CA THR A 409 16.12 4.43 4.75
C THR A 409 15.58 4.34 3.32
N PHE A 410 15.43 3.12 2.78
CA PHE A 410 14.94 2.92 1.42
C PHE A 410 13.41 3.02 1.30
N SER A 411 12.70 3.25 2.41
CA SER A 411 11.29 3.64 2.35
C SER A 411 11.09 4.95 1.57
N ASP A 412 12.12 5.80 1.45
CA ASP A 412 12.08 7.02 0.66
C ASP A 412 11.82 6.75 -0.83
N TYR A 413 12.42 5.68 -1.40
CA TYR A 413 12.10 5.26 -2.77
C TYR A 413 10.63 4.85 -2.94
N ALA A 414 10.01 4.30 -1.89
CA ALA A 414 8.65 3.79 -1.90
C ALA A 414 7.61 4.78 -1.33
N ARG A 415 8.04 5.95 -0.87
CA ARG A 415 7.25 6.90 -0.07
C ARG A 415 5.86 7.15 -0.65
N ASN A 416 5.76 7.37 -1.95
CA ASN A 416 4.48 7.67 -2.60
C ASN A 416 3.55 6.45 -2.60
N ALA A 417 4.03 5.23 -2.81
CA ALA A 417 3.22 4.01 -2.74
C ALA A 417 2.69 3.75 -1.32
N VAL A 418 3.50 3.99 -0.29
CA VAL A 418 3.08 3.90 1.13
C VAL A 418 1.98 4.91 1.43
N ARG A 419 2.14 6.16 0.94
CA ARG A 419 1.11 7.20 1.07
C ARG A 419 -0.19 6.79 0.36
N MET A 420 -0.10 6.19 -0.84
CA MET A 420 -1.27 5.72 -1.58
C MET A 420 -1.96 4.55 -0.88
N ALA A 421 -1.22 3.63 -0.24
CA ALA A 421 -1.81 2.59 0.60
C ALA A 421 -2.67 3.19 1.72
N ALA A 422 -2.16 4.24 2.38
CA ALA A 422 -2.89 4.93 3.45
C ALA A 422 -4.12 5.68 2.92
N LEU A 423 -4.01 6.38 1.79
CA LEU A 423 -5.12 7.08 1.15
C LEU A 423 -6.25 6.13 0.75
N MET A 424 -5.90 4.97 0.21
CA MET A 424 -6.85 3.91 -0.18
C MET A 424 -7.27 3.01 0.98
N LYS A 425 -6.72 3.19 2.18
CA LYS A 425 -7.00 2.41 3.39
C LYS A 425 -6.74 0.90 3.22
N LEU A 426 -5.64 0.55 2.57
CA LEU A 426 -5.32 -0.85 2.22
C LEU A 426 -4.65 -1.59 3.36
N ARG A 427 -4.97 -2.87 3.52
CA ARG A 427 -4.24 -3.82 4.37
C ARG A 427 -2.93 -4.22 3.68
N SER A 428 -1.97 -3.29 3.63
CA SER A 428 -0.60 -3.54 3.15
C SER A 428 0.36 -3.42 4.32
N ILE A 429 1.27 -4.39 4.49
CA ILE A 429 2.22 -4.43 5.60
C ILE A 429 3.61 -4.13 5.06
N PHE A 430 4.23 -3.07 5.57
CA PHE A 430 5.57 -2.65 5.20
C PHE A 430 6.55 -3.00 6.32
N VAL A 431 7.53 -3.86 6.04
CA VAL A 431 8.53 -4.33 7.01
C VAL A 431 9.84 -3.58 6.76
N TYR A 432 10.13 -2.60 7.59
CA TYR A 432 11.31 -1.77 7.48
C TYR A 432 12.31 -2.11 8.58
N THR A 433 13.47 -2.63 8.21
CA THR A 433 14.53 -2.98 9.17
C THR A 433 15.67 -1.95 9.14
N HIS A 434 16.66 -2.13 10.03
CA HIS A 434 17.79 -1.18 10.15
C HIS A 434 17.28 0.20 10.56
N ASP A 435 16.58 0.24 11.69
CA ASP A 435 15.68 1.29 12.16
C ASP A 435 16.36 2.60 12.54
N SER A 436 17.68 2.60 12.81
CA SER A 436 18.39 3.76 13.36
C SER A 436 19.92 3.66 13.18
N ILE A 437 20.66 4.53 13.85
CA ILE A 437 22.13 4.46 13.98
C ILE A 437 22.61 3.10 14.51
N GLY A 438 21.72 2.31 15.13
CA GLY A 438 21.99 0.97 15.61
C GLY A 438 22.35 -0.05 14.53
N LEU A 439 22.15 0.29 13.26
CA LEU A 439 22.64 -0.55 12.17
C LEU A 439 24.17 -0.59 12.08
N GLY A 440 24.87 0.50 12.48
CA GLY A 440 26.32 0.50 12.65
C GLY A 440 27.10 1.02 11.45
N GLU A 441 28.08 0.26 10.99
CA GLU A 441 29.22 0.68 10.17
C GLU A 441 28.85 1.14 8.75
N ASP A 442 27.69 0.74 8.21
CA ASP A 442 27.21 1.18 6.89
C ASP A 442 27.02 2.70 6.80
N GLY A 443 26.85 3.37 7.94
CA GLY A 443 26.93 4.82 8.05
C GLY A 443 25.68 5.56 7.58
N PRO A 444 25.80 6.89 7.38
CA PRO A 444 24.67 7.80 7.17
C PRO A 444 23.75 7.46 5.99
N THR A 445 24.27 6.83 4.94
CA THR A 445 23.50 6.47 3.75
C THR A 445 22.47 5.38 4.02
N HIS A 446 22.62 4.63 5.11
CA HIS A 446 21.76 3.52 5.49
C HIS A 446 21.09 3.74 6.86
N GLN A 447 21.59 4.68 7.66
CA GLN A 447 21.06 4.99 8.99
C GLN A 447 19.83 5.90 8.89
N ALA A 448 18.68 5.38 9.30
CA ALA A 448 17.46 6.15 9.39
C ALA A 448 17.51 7.09 10.61
N VAL A 449 17.18 8.36 10.43
CA VAL A 449 17.09 9.38 11.47
C VAL A 449 15.70 10.00 11.49
N GLU A 450 15.28 10.62 10.37
CA GLU A 450 13.99 11.29 10.22
C GLU A 450 12.86 10.37 9.74
N HIS A 451 13.18 9.19 9.21
CA HIS A 451 12.24 8.32 8.51
C HIS A 451 11.05 7.89 9.37
N THR A 452 11.31 7.47 10.63
CA THR A 452 10.24 7.05 11.56
C THR A 452 9.26 8.19 11.82
N ALA A 453 9.76 9.39 12.13
CA ALA A 453 8.94 10.56 12.35
C ALA A 453 8.16 10.96 11.09
N SER A 454 8.81 10.93 9.92
CA SER A 454 8.20 11.28 8.66
C SER A 454 7.11 10.28 8.24
N LEU A 455 7.27 8.98 8.52
CA LEU A 455 6.22 7.97 8.30
C LEU A 455 5.02 8.19 9.24
N ARG A 456 5.27 8.55 10.50
CA ARG A 456 4.19 8.90 11.47
C ARG A 456 3.34 10.10 11.01
N LEU A 457 3.85 10.97 10.12
CA LEU A 457 3.10 12.08 9.53
C LEU A 457 2.12 11.66 8.43
N ILE A 458 2.17 10.43 7.90
CA ILE A 458 1.23 9.98 6.88
C ILE A 458 -0.12 9.66 7.55
N PRO A 459 -1.21 10.40 7.23
CA PRO A 459 -2.51 10.12 7.80
C PRO A 459 -2.97 8.69 7.51
N GLY A 460 -3.43 7.96 8.53
CA GLY A 460 -3.94 6.61 8.36
C GLY A 460 -2.91 5.49 8.27
N LEU A 461 -1.61 5.79 8.36
CA LEU A 461 -0.55 4.78 8.50
C LEU A 461 -0.30 4.51 9.98
N ASP A 462 -0.35 3.24 10.41
CA ASP A 462 0.12 2.85 11.74
C ASP A 462 1.60 2.45 11.66
N VAL A 463 2.42 3.16 12.45
CA VAL A 463 3.87 2.96 12.49
C VAL A 463 4.22 2.32 13.83
N TRP A 464 4.63 1.05 13.78
CA TRP A 464 5.05 0.27 14.94
C TRP A 464 6.58 0.18 15.02
N ARG A 465 7.14 0.56 16.16
CA ARG A 465 8.57 0.41 16.47
C ARG A 465 8.71 -0.39 17.76
N PRO A 466 8.62 -1.73 17.68
CA PRO A 466 8.62 -2.61 18.85
C PRO A 466 9.98 -2.69 19.52
N CYS A 467 9.98 -2.86 20.86
CA CYS A 467 11.21 -2.89 21.65
C CYS A 467 11.77 -4.31 21.86
N ASP A 468 11.00 -5.36 21.61
CA ASP A 468 11.41 -6.75 21.81
C ASP A 468 10.51 -7.76 21.07
N THR A 469 10.68 -9.06 21.39
CA THR A 469 9.94 -10.16 20.77
C THR A 469 8.43 -10.07 20.99
N THR A 470 7.98 -9.70 22.20
CA THR A 470 6.56 -9.63 22.55
C THR A 470 5.85 -8.49 21.83
N GLU A 471 6.43 -7.28 21.85
CA GLU A 471 5.87 -6.16 21.10
C GLU A 471 5.90 -6.43 19.58
N THR A 472 6.93 -7.11 19.07
CA THR A 472 7.01 -7.45 17.63
C THR A 472 5.90 -8.44 17.24
N ALA A 473 5.63 -9.45 18.05
CA ALA A 473 4.52 -10.38 17.82
C ALA A 473 3.17 -9.66 17.85
N ALA A 474 2.94 -8.80 18.84
CA ALA A 474 1.72 -7.99 18.95
C ALA A 474 1.55 -7.02 17.75
N ALA A 475 2.65 -6.43 17.26
CA ALA A 475 2.64 -5.55 16.09
C ALA A 475 2.25 -6.29 14.81
N TRP A 476 2.74 -7.52 14.59
CA TRP A 476 2.32 -8.38 13.47
C TRP A 476 0.84 -8.73 13.54
N VAL A 477 0.35 -9.13 14.73
CA VAL A 477 -1.08 -9.41 14.94
C VAL A 477 -1.92 -8.17 14.60
N ALA A 478 -1.53 -7.00 15.13
CA ALA A 478 -2.22 -5.74 14.84
C ALA A 478 -2.21 -5.38 13.35
N ALA A 479 -1.08 -5.61 12.66
CA ALA A 479 -0.94 -5.35 11.22
C ALA A 479 -1.85 -6.25 10.37
N ILE A 480 -1.96 -7.54 10.71
CA ILE A 480 -2.83 -8.49 10.02
C ILE A 480 -4.31 -8.20 10.27
N GLU A 481 -4.68 -7.82 11.48
CA GLU A 481 -6.07 -7.49 11.85
C GLU A 481 -6.54 -6.13 11.33
N ARG A 482 -5.62 -5.27 10.90
CA ARG A 482 -5.96 -3.93 10.42
C ARG A 482 -6.54 -3.96 9.00
N GLU A 483 -7.86 -4.02 8.87
CA GLU A 483 -8.55 -4.07 7.58
C GLU A 483 -8.52 -2.74 6.80
N HIS A 484 -8.54 -1.62 7.50
CA HIS A 484 -8.72 -0.29 6.91
C HIS A 484 -7.51 0.61 7.11
N GLY A 485 -6.38 0.20 6.60
CA GLY A 485 -5.17 1.01 6.59
C GLY A 485 -3.89 0.18 6.60
N PRO A 486 -2.79 0.74 6.08
CA PRO A 486 -1.50 0.07 6.07
C PRO A 486 -0.80 0.15 7.43
N THR A 487 0.14 -0.76 7.62
CA THR A 487 1.01 -0.80 8.80
C THR A 487 2.47 -0.83 8.37
N ALA A 488 3.31 -0.01 9.00
CA ALA A 488 4.77 -0.08 8.89
C ALA A 488 5.35 -0.64 10.20
N LEU A 489 6.14 -1.71 10.09
CA LEU A 489 6.88 -2.33 11.18
C LEU A 489 8.34 -1.89 11.09
N ILE A 490 8.83 -1.14 12.06
CA ILE A 490 10.18 -0.59 12.10
C ILE A 490 11.02 -1.40 13.06
N LEU A 491 12.04 -2.08 12.55
CA LEU A 491 12.71 -3.18 13.24
C LEU A 491 14.23 -2.98 13.32
N THR A 492 14.81 -3.34 14.45
CA THR A 492 16.25 -3.22 14.69
C THR A 492 17.09 -4.24 13.91
N ARG A 493 18.31 -3.85 13.54
CA ARG A 493 19.35 -4.77 13.11
C ARG A 493 20.05 -5.43 14.30
N GLN A 494 20.35 -4.63 15.32
CA GLN A 494 21.02 -5.07 16.55
C GLN A 494 20.06 -5.82 17.47
N ASN A 495 20.61 -6.70 18.31
CA ASN A 495 19.84 -7.35 19.36
C ASN A 495 19.37 -6.33 20.41
N VAL A 496 18.19 -6.57 20.96
CA VAL A 496 17.60 -5.79 22.04
C VAL A 496 17.27 -6.69 23.22
N PRO A 497 17.43 -6.20 24.48
CA PRO A 497 17.06 -6.97 25.65
C PRO A 497 15.54 -7.16 25.74
N PHE A 498 15.12 -8.37 26.10
CA PHE A 498 13.73 -8.65 26.45
C PHE A 498 13.29 -7.83 27.66
N GLN A 499 12.06 -7.32 27.64
CA GLN A 499 11.44 -6.58 28.72
C GLN A 499 10.32 -7.43 29.34
N PRO A 500 10.46 -7.89 30.59
CA PRO A 500 9.42 -8.69 31.26
C PRO A 500 8.11 -7.92 31.42
N ARG A 501 6.99 -8.61 31.22
CA ARG A 501 5.63 -8.07 31.34
C ARG A 501 4.71 -9.10 31.96
N ASP A 502 3.68 -8.61 32.65
CA ASP A 502 2.54 -9.43 33.03
C ASP A 502 1.51 -9.53 31.88
N ALA A 503 0.48 -10.35 32.09
CA ALA A 503 -0.54 -10.59 31.08
C ALA A 503 -1.36 -9.31 30.73
N ALA A 504 -1.57 -8.43 31.69
CA ALA A 504 -2.30 -7.18 31.45
C ALA A 504 -1.46 -6.23 30.58
N GLN A 505 -0.17 -6.12 30.87
CA GLN A 505 0.77 -5.35 30.06
C GLN A 505 0.90 -5.89 28.64
N CYS A 506 0.94 -7.21 28.46
CA CYS A 506 0.94 -7.85 27.14
C CYS A 506 -0.32 -7.49 26.35
N ALA A 507 -1.49 -7.49 27.00
CA ALA A 507 -2.75 -7.07 26.37
C ALA A 507 -2.75 -5.57 25.99
N ASP A 508 -2.17 -4.73 26.84
CA ASP A 508 -2.12 -3.28 26.63
C ASP A 508 -1.15 -2.85 25.50
N ILE A 509 -0.21 -3.70 25.06
CA ILE A 509 0.63 -3.42 23.88
C ILE A 509 -0.26 -3.04 22.67
N ARG A 510 -1.37 -3.73 22.51
CA ARG A 510 -2.31 -3.51 21.41
C ARG A 510 -3.02 -2.15 21.45
N ARG A 511 -2.85 -1.38 22.51
CA ARG A 511 -3.34 0.00 22.65
C ARG A 511 -2.34 1.04 22.12
N GLY A 512 -1.15 0.60 21.68
CA GLY A 512 -0.14 1.44 21.02
C GLY A 512 0.79 2.19 21.98
N GLY A 513 0.44 2.26 23.26
CA GLY A 513 1.28 2.82 24.32
C GLY A 513 0.76 2.36 25.68
N TYR A 514 1.65 1.97 26.59
CA TYR A 514 1.28 1.40 27.87
C TYR A 514 2.39 1.59 28.91
N VAL A 515 2.06 1.35 30.18
CA VAL A 515 3.03 1.40 31.30
C VAL A 515 3.83 0.10 31.32
N LEU A 516 5.11 0.18 30.91
CA LEU A 516 6.04 -0.95 30.93
C LEU A 516 6.54 -1.21 32.36
N ALA A 517 6.81 -0.16 33.14
CA ALA A 517 7.14 -0.26 34.55
C ALA A 517 6.54 0.92 35.32
N ASP A 518 5.73 0.62 36.33
CA ASP A 518 5.06 1.65 37.12
C ASP A 518 5.94 2.17 38.25
N TRP A 519 5.50 3.24 38.89
CA TRP A 519 6.13 3.80 40.07
C TRP A 519 6.29 2.76 41.18
N GLY A 520 7.37 2.85 41.90
CA GLY A 520 7.63 2.06 43.11
C GLY A 520 6.86 2.60 44.32
N PRO A 521 7.02 1.97 45.48
CA PRO A 521 6.35 2.39 46.73
C PRO A 521 6.94 3.66 47.34
N GLN A 522 7.96 4.27 46.73
CA GLN A 522 8.68 5.42 47.32
C GLN A 522 7.89 6.72 47.09
N ASN A 523 7.74 7.56 48.11
CA ASN A 523 7.19 8.90 48.05
C ASN A 523 8.25 9.94 47.59
N GLY A 524 8.94 9.65 46.49
CA GLY A 524 9.98 10.51 45.94
C GLY A 524 9.44 11.48 44.88
N ARG A 525 10.35 12.27 44.29
CA ARG A 525 10.06 13.05 43.08
C ARG A 525 9.74 12.08 41.94
N ARG A 526 8.71 12.41 41.15
CA ARG A 526 8.23 11.54 40.06
C ARG A 526 8.65 12.04 38.70
N VAL A 527 8.94 11.11 37.79
CA VAL A 527 9.21 11.39 36.37
C VAL A 527 8.63 10.28 35.51
N VAL A 528 8.16 10.61 34.32
CA VAL A 528 7.80 9.62 33.29
C VAL A 528 8.90 9.59 32.24
N ILE A 529 9.43 8.39 31.97
CA ILE A 529 10.37 8.15 30.86
C ILE A 529 9.60 7.43 29.75
N ILE A 530 9.46 8.08 28.61
CA ILE A 530 8.79 7.54 27.41
C ILE A 530 9.87 6.98 26.48
N ALA A 531 9.68 5.75 26.02
CA ALA A 531 10.61 5.12 25.08
C ALA A 531 9.87 4.31 24.00
N THR A 532 10.57 3.99 22.94
CA THR A 532 10.10 3.11 21.87
C THR A 532 11.30 2.36 21.27
N GLY A 533 11.05 1.21 20.65
CA GLY A 533 12.11 0.44 20.01
C GLY A 533 13.27 0.09 20.94
N SER A 534 14.47 0.09 20.41
CA SER A 534 15.70 -0.28 21.15
C SER A 534 15.95 0.57 22.40
N GLU A 535 15.40 1.76 22.49
CA GLU A 535 15.67 2.69 23.60
C GLU A 535 14.84 2.39 24.85
N ALA A 536 13.84 1.49 24.76
CA ALA A 536 13.10 1.03 25.95
C ALA A 536 14.02 0.41 27.01
N ALA A 537 15.07 -0.31 26.58
CA ALA A 537 16.06 -0.87 27.50
C ALA A 537 16.86 0.22 28.24
N LEU A 538 17.17 1.34 27.59
CA LEU A 538 17.83 2.48 28.24
C LEU A 538 16.93 3.13 29.29
N ALA A 539 15.64 3.26 29.00
CA ALA A 539 14.64 3.79 29.94
C ALA A 539 14.51 2.88 31.18
N MET A 540 14.49 1.58 31.00
CA MET A 540 14.44 0.60 32.10
C MET A 540 15.72 0.62 32.95
N GLY A 541 16.88 0.71 32.32
CA GLY A 541 18.16 0.87 33.01
C GLY A 541 18.24 2.18 33.82
N ALA A 542 17.77 3.28 33.23
CA ALA A 542 17.70 4.57 33.91
C ALA A 542 16.75 4.55 35.11
N ARG A 543 15.57 3.91 34.98
CA ARG A 543 14.64 3.71 36.09
C ARG A 543 15.33 3.02 37.27
N ALA A 544 16.06 1.93 37.01
CA ALA A 544 16.76 1.21 38.04
C ALA A 544 17.83 2.07 38.75
N ALA A 545 18.56 2.89 38.02
CA ALA A 545 19.58 3.80 38.57
C ALA A 545 18.96 4.94 39.40
N LEU A 546 17.83 5.52 38.98
CA LEU A 546 17.16 6.64 39.63
C LEU A 546 16.60 6.32 41.03
N VAL A 547 16.33 5.05 41.34
CA VAL A 547 15.90 4.60 42.66
C VAL A 547 16.89 5.03 43.75
N ASN A 548 18.21 4.90 43.48
CA ASN A 548 19.28 5.29 44.42
C ASN A 548 19.33 6.81 44.68
N ASP A 549 18.75 7.61 43.79
CA ASP A 549 18.69 9.08 43.87
C ASP A 549 17.35 9.58 44.47
N GLY A 550 16.48 8.68 44.92
CA GLY A 550 15.18 9.01 45.48
C GLY A 550 14.20 9.59 44.44
N ILE A 551 14.38 9.24 43.16
CA ILE A 551 13.49 9.61 42.06
C ILE A 551 12.72 8.37 41.63
N ASP A 552 11.40 8.46 41.68
CA ASP A 552 10.49 7.40 41.25
C ASP A 552 10.11 7.58 39.77
N ALA A 553 10.55 6.66 38.93
CA ALA A 553 10.38 6.74 37.50
C ALA A 553 9.38 5.69 36.98
N ARG A 554 8.33 6.17 36.29
CA ARG A 554 7.48 5.32 35.45
C ARG A 554 8.11 5.21 34.07
N VAL A 555 8.20 4.01 33.51
CA VAL A 555 8.59 3.78 32.12
C VAL A 555 7.36 3.47 31.29
N VAL A 556 7.17 4.21 30.21
CA VAL A 556 6.08 4.04 29.24
C VAL A 556 6.68 3.64 27.90
N SER A 557 6.27 2.49 27.37
CA SER A 557 6.55 2.10 26.00
C SER A 557 5.44 2.61 25.08
N ILE A 558 5.81 3.31 23.97
CA ILE A 558 4.87 3.74 22.93
C ILE A 558 5.30 3.14 21.58
N PRO A 559 5.05 1.85 21.36
CA PRO A 559 5.42 1.21 20.11
C PRO A 559 4.65 1.73 18.89
N CYS A 560 3.43 2.31 19.06
CA CYS A 560 2.65 2.88 17.97
C CYS A 560 1.91 4.15 18.41
N THR A 561 2.46 5.31 18.07
CA THR A 561 1.93 6.62 18.48
C THR A 561 0.51 6.86 17.99
N SER A 562 0.23 6.56 16.71
CA SER A 562 -1.09 6.79 16.11
C SER A 562 -2.20 5.96 16.77
N LEU A 563 -1.88 4.75 17.19
CA LEU A 563 -2.84 3.89 17.89
C LEU A 563 -3.05 4.35 19.34
N PHE A 564 -1.99 4.79 20.02
CA PHE A 564 -2.10 5.38 21.36
C PHE A 564 -2.93 6.66 21.34
N GLU A 565 -2.78 7.51 20.35
CA GLU A 565 -3.55 8.75 20.18
C GLU A 565 -5.05 8.50 19.93
N ARG A 566 -5.41 7.36 19.34
CA ARG A 566 -6.81 6.95 19.16
C ARG A 566 -7.48 6.39 20.42
N GLN A 567 -6.72 6.14 21.50
CA GLN A 567 -7.30 5.74 22.79
C GLN A 567 -8.10 6.88 23.42
N ASP A 568 -9.05 6.52 24.28
CA ASP A 568 -9.80 7.51 25.05
C ASP A 568 -8.89 8.32 25.99
N SER A 569 -9.36 9.49 26.41
CA SER A 569 -8.57 10.40 27.23
C SER A 569 -8.26 9.84 28.63
N ALA A 570 -9.15 8.99 29.18
CA ALA A 570 -8.95 8.39 30.49
C ALA A 570 -7.76 7.43 30.45
N TYR A 571 -7.69 6.56 29.41
CA TYR A 571 -6.55 5.67 29.24
C TYR A 571 -5.25 6.45 29.00
N ARG A 572 -5.24 7.40 28.07
CA ARG A 572 -4.04 8.20 27.81
C ARG A 572 -3.55 8.93 29.05
N THR A 573 -4.46 9.43 29.87
CA THR A 573 -4.14 10.08 31.14
C THR A 573 -3.62 9.10 32.18
N SER A 574 -4.14 7.89 32.23
CA SER A 574 -3.63 6.85 33.13
C SER A 574 -2.18 6.44 32.80
N VAL A 575 -1.85 6.39 31.50
CA VAL A 575 -0.48 6.06 31.01
C VAL A 575 0.46 7.27 31.20
N LEU A 576 0.03 8.45 30.77
CA LEU A 576 0.78 9.72 30.81
C LEU A 576 0.06 10.77 31.67
N PRO A 577 0.10 10.66 32.99
CA PRO A 577 -0.63 11.58 33.87
C PRO A 577 -0.13 13.01 33.71
N PRO A 578 -1.05 14.00 33.78
CA PRO A 578 -0.70 15.42 33.66
C PRO A 578 0.13 15.90 34.87
N GLY A 579 0.91 16.94 34.66
CA GLY A 579 1.68 17.59 35.74
C GLY A 579 2.94 16.85 36.17
N ILE A 580 3.20 15.65 35.67
CA ILE A 580 4.44 14.91 35.94
C ILE A 580 5.50 15.27 34.88
N PRO A 581 6.75 15.61 35.28
CA PRO A 581 7.88 15.82 34.36
C PRO A 581 8.13 14.63 33.45
N ARG A 582 8.55 14.88 32.20
CA ARG A 582 8.68 13.82 31.20
C ARG A 582 9.99 13.88 30.44
N VAL A 583 10.55 12.71 30.18
CA VAL A 583 11.68 12.51 29.27
C VAL A 583 11.25 11.55 28.18
N ALA A 584 11.51 11.86 26.91
CA ALA A 584 11.37 10.91 25.82
C ALA A 584 12.75 10.50 25.29
N VAL A 585 12.90 9.24 24.88
CA VAL A 585 14.13 8.72 24.27
C VAL A 585 13.81 7.87 23.05
N GLU A 586 14.33 8.29 21.89
CA GLU A 586 14.26 7.57 20.61
C GLU A 586 15.47 7.92 19.75
N ALA A 587 16.14 6.92 19.17
CA ALA A 587 17.22 7.13 18.19
C ALA A 587 16.63 7.58 16.84
N GLY A 588 16.19 8.82 16.80
CA GLY A 588 15.56 9.52 15.69
C GLY A 588 15.38 11.00 16.05
N VAL A 589 14.77 11.79 15.14
CA VAL A 589 14.60 13.23 15.34
C VAL A 589 13.71 13.56 16.54
N THR A 590 14.05 14.66 17.24
CA THR A 590 13.40 15.02 18.52
C THR A 590 12.00 15.61 18.34
N ALA A 591 11.68 16.18 17.18
CA ALA A 591 10.51 17.04 16.98
C ALA A 591 9.17 16.35 17.34
N GLY A 592 8.97 15.09 16.93
CA GLY A 592 7.72 14.36 17.16
C GLY A 592 7.39 14.13 18.63
N TRP A 593 8.41 14.04 19.49
CA TRP A 593 8.23 13.76 20.92
C TRP A 593 7.78 14.96 21.73
N ARG A 594 7.87 16.17 21.17
CA ARG A 594 7.41 17.40 21.85
C ARG A 594 5.92 17.37 22.17
N ALA A 595 5.12 16.70 21.37
CA ALA A 595 3.68 16.51 21.67
C ALA A 595 3.42 15.71 22.96
N TYR A 596 4.39 14.89 23.38
CA TYR A 596 4.25 14.01 24.56
C TYR A 596 4.93 14.57 25.80
N VAL A 597 6.04 15.28 25.65
CA VAL A 597 6.81 15.78 26.81
C VAL A 597 6.53 17.23 27.14
N GLY A 598 6.22 18.09 26.16
CA GLY A 598 6.00 19.52 26.31
C GLY A 598 6.93 20.38 25.46
N ALA A 599 6.83 21.70 25.61
CA ALA A 599 7.61 22.68 24.85
C ALA A 599 9.14 22.52 25.05
N ALA A 600 9.91 23.04 24.13
CA ALA A 600 11.38 22.91 24.17
C ALA A 600 12.00 23.71 25.34
N ASP A 601 11.34 24.78 25.77
CA ASP A 601 11.73 25.64 26.88
C ASP A 601 11.09 25.27 28.23
N ASP A 602 10.21 24.23 28.27
CA ASP A 602 9.69 23.71 29.53
C ASP A 602 10.82 22.99 30.30
N PRO A 603 11.22 23.46 31.48
CA PRO A 603 12.29 22.83 32.25
C PRO A 603 11.93 21.43 32.72
N ARG A 604 10.62 21.06 32.73
CA ARG A 604 10.12 19.74 33.11
C ARG A 604 10.01 18.76 31.93
N ALA A 605 10.52 19.15 30.75
CA ALA A 605 10.50 18.37 29.52
C ALA A 605 11.91 18.12 28.97
N ALA A 606 12.18 16.91 28.52
CA ALA A 606 13.41 16.60 27.80
C ALA A 606 13.17 15.56 26.70
N VAL A 607 13.92 15.68 25.62
CA VAL A 607 13.97 14.65 24.57
C VAL A 607 15.43 14.29 24.34
N ILE A 608 15.75 13.00 24.36
CA ILE A 608 17.03 12.44 23.92
C ILE A 608 16.80 11.84 22.55
N GLY A 609 17.33 12.46 21.53
CA GLY A 609 17.19 12.09 20.12
C GLY A 609 18.42 12.55 19.33
N ILE A 610 18.33 12.44 18.00
CA ILE A 610 19.39 12.82 17.07
C ILE A 610 18.77 13.69 15.98
N ASP A 611 19.26 14.93 15.87
CA ASP A 611 18.80 15.93 14.89
C ASP A 611 19.88 16.23 13.82
N THR A 612 20.84 15.32 13.67
CA THR A 612 21.88 15.30 12.65
C THR A 612 21.89 13.95 11.95
N PHE A 613 22.54 13.83 10.82
CA PHE A 613 22.82 12.52 10.24
C PHE A 613 23.72 11.69 11.18
N GLY A 614 23.67 10.36 11.02
CA GLY A 614 24.55 9.44 11.74
C GLY A 614 25.98 9.45 11.20
N GLU A 615 26.79 8.53 11.69
CA GLU A 615 28.20 8.36 11.31
C GLU A 615 28.55 6.88 11.13
N SER A 616 29.66 6.58 10.45
CA SER A 616 30.13 5.22 10.22
C SER A 616 31.01 4.76 11.38
N ALA A 617 30.45 3.92 12.26
CA ALA A 617 31.17 3.29 13.37
C ALA A 617 30.36 2.09 13.91
N PRO A 618 30.94 1.22 14.75
CA PRO A 618 30.18 0.18 15.45
C PRO A 618 29.01 0.76 16.26
N ALA A 619 27.86 0.08 16.26
CA ALA A 619 26.62 0.56 16.88
C ALA A 619 26.82 1.08 18.33
N GLY A 620 27.52 0.33 19.18
CA GLY A 620 27.75 0.74 20.58
C GLY A 620 28.58 2.04 20.72
N VAL A 621 29.47 2.32 19.76
CA VAL A 621 30.22 3.59 19.68
C VAL A 621 29.29 4.72 19.32
N LEU A 622 28.41 4.50 18.31
CA LEU A 622 27.45 5.50 17.86
C LEU A 622 26.43 5.86 18.93
N PHE A 623 25.84 4.87 19.59
CA PHE A 623 24.91 5.11 20.70
C PHE A 623 25.56 5.98 21.79
N LYS A 624 26.80 5.67 22.16
CA LYS A 624 27.55 6.48 23.14
C LYS A 624 27.85 7.89 22.62
N HIS A 625 28.30 8.00 21.36
CA HIS A 625 28.64 9.28 20.71
C HIS A 625 27.44 10.24 20.68
N PHE A 626 26.28 9.73 20.28
CA PHE A 626 25.04 10.51 20.20
C PHE A 626 24.27 10.62 21.52
N GLY A 627 24.84 10.15 22.61
CA GLY A 627 24.27 10.32 23.97
C GLY A 627 23.15 9.36 24.34
N PHE A 628 22.98 8.27 23.62
CA PHE A 628 22.00 7.22 23.97
C PHE A 628 22.63 6.26 25.00
N THR A 629 22.72 6.75 26.24
CA THR A 629 23.26 5.99 27.38
C THR A 629 22.32 6.07 28.57
N ILE A 630 22.40 5.09 29.46
CA ILE A 630 21.66 5.11 30.72
C ILE A 630 21.94 6.40 31.50
N ASP A 631 23.23 6.79 31.59
CA ASP A 631 23.64 8.00 32.32
C ASP A 631 23.01 9.28 31.74
N ALA A 632 22.90 9.38 30.43
CA ALA A 632 22.26 10.54 29.78
C ALA A 632 20.75 10.60 30.10
N VAL A 633 20.06 9.47 30.11
CA VAL A 633 18.64 9.39 30.50
C VAL A 633 18.47 9.74 31.99
N VAL A 634 19.33 9.22 32.86
CA VAL A 634 19.36 9.56 34.29
C VAL A 634 19.57 11.05 34.51
N ALA A 635 20.55 11.65 33.82
CA ALA A 635 20.84 13.08 33.92
C ALA A 635 19.65 13.93 33.46
N ALA A 636 19.02 13.58 32.36
CA ALA A 636 17.82 14.24 31.87
C ALA A 636 16.65 14.13 32.87
N ALA A 637 16.40 12.92 33.40
CA ALA A 637 15.35 12.65 34.36
C ALA A 637 15.58 13.44 35.68
N LYS A 638 16.79 13.51 36.20
CA LYS A 638 17.15 14.32 37.36
C LYS A 638 16.88 15.80 37.14
N ARG A 639 17.29 16.31 35.98
CA ARG A 639 17.09 17.73 35.61
C ARG A 639 15.60 18.09 35.58
N VAL A 640 14.78 17.31 34.87
CA VAL A 640 13.34 17.63 34.74
C VAL A 640 12.57 17.38 36.06
N ALA A 641 12.99 16.44 36.90
CA ALA A 641 12.40 16.17 38.19
C ALA A 641 12.76 17.20 39.27
N ALA A 642 13.78 18.04 39.02
CA ALA A 642 14.19 19.14 39.90
C ALA A 642 13.47 20.46 39.58
N ALA A 643 12.89 20.59 38.39
CA ALA A 643 12.11 21.74 37.94
C ALA A 643 10.65 21.67 38.40
#